data_4d95a240f272bd016a11807d02253431
#
_entry.id   4d95a240f272bd016a11807d02253431
#
_cell.length_a   1.000
_cell.length_b   1.000
_cell.length_c   1.000
_cell.angle_alpha   90.00
_cell.angle_beta   90.00
_cell.angle_gamma   90.00
#
_symmetry.space_group_name_H-M   'P 1'
#
loop_
_entity.id
_entity.type
_entity.pdbx_description
1 polymer ?
#
loop_
_entity_poly.entity_id
_entity_poly.type
_entity_poly.pdbx_seq_one_letter_code
_entity_poly.pdbx_strand_id
1 'polypeptide(L)'
;MINRLICIVWVIWLGSIHEVVQAQRSFVHPGITYTKGDLDRMKAMIEVQKEPYYSTFLKLKESPYSSLEAPVHHRGKQIQGGRFNATIGVDGRRAHDLALLWHLTGDEAYARKAVEFLNANSYYTNTSSRGTGPLDNGKIYLLIDAAELMRDYLGWKKEDQRRFKDMLVYPGYSHTEDLAAKYADYWDDSKNGITFYWNIYNFDVARFGNQGLFAARGMMAMAIYLDNEIMYDRAYRYLLGMKHRADDLPYPSGPAISSEEPIRTSPTIIDYKLLGRKTDISDYGYDEQLQHYIYPNGQCQESSRDQGHVLAGVHNYVAIAEMAWNQGDSLYSCLNNRLLSGLEWNYRYNLSKIQSYEDQKEAWEPTGFTKDANEVTFENGKFLQIKSRSGRWESVSISPHGRGDVSGSGGTREMALAHYAVRAGLPLEKYTWLQRYRDYMIEHYGCENWGIAPNWFYEWTGWGTLTKRLTPWMAGDPVIFSSGKRISGIHLLPGTIQAADYDYYSLSENSEGHTYHNVGVKRGNEYRPDGAVELKNIGNEYVVTQVEDGEWMNYTVKVPSVGTYTVYITYQSRTKSALSVASDQGTDTGTTSLPASKQWTEKEIGCLSLSAGACVLRLSVKEAGENLLLGKIHVRLQGEKKK
;
A
#
# COMPACT_ATOMS: atom_id res chain seq x y z
N MET A 1 37.13 14.46 75.51
CA MET A 1 37.45 15.08 74.22
C MET A 1 37.14 14.08 73.16
N ILE A 2 36.05 14.26 72.46
CA ILE A 2 35.38 13.26 71.65
C ILE A 2 35.83 13.43 70.19
N ASN A 3 36.48 12.41 69.65
CA ASN A 3 36.77 12.31 68.21
C ASN A 3 35.51 11.90 67.45
N ARG A 4 35.04 12.71 66.52
CA ARG A 4 34.03 12.36 65.55
C ARG A 4 34.72 11.84 64.28
N LEU A 5 34.55 10.56 64.01
CA LEU A 5 34.82 9.95 62.68
C LEU A 5 33.67 10.36 61.75
N ILE A 6 33.99 11.00 60.65
CA ILE A 6 33.06 11.22 59.54
C ILE A 6 33.31 10.13 58.53
N CYS A 7 32.36 9.20 58.41
CA CYS A 7 32.31 8.24 57.30
C CYS A 7 31.69 8.91 56.09
N ILE A 8 32.47 9.11 55.04
CA ILE A 8 31.98 9.51 53.72
C ILE A 8 31.59 8.25 53.00
N VAL A 9 30.26 8.07 52.80
CA VAL A 9 29.69 7.02 51.95
C VAL A 9 29.68 7.53 50.54
N TRP A 10 30.52 6.98 49.69
CA TRP A 10 30.41 7.17 48.24
C TRP A 10 29.26 6.28 47.71
N VAL A 11 28.15 6.89 47.33
CA VAL A 11 27.12 6.23 46.55
C VAL A 11 27.56 6.25 45.09
N ILE A 12 28.04 5.10 44.62
CA ILE A 12 28.30 4.90 43.18
C ILE A 12 26.95 4.72 42.53
N TRP A 13 26.50 5.75 41.84
CA TRP A 13 25.34 5.68 40.95
C TRP A 13 25.77 4.98 39.67
N LEU A 14 25.57 3.66 39.59
CA LEU A 14 25.62 2.92 38.34
C LEU A 14 24.34 3.29 37.56
N GLY A 15 24.45 4.33 36.78
CA GLY A 15 23.47 4.62 35.74
C GLY A 15 23.51 3.49 34.70
N SER A 16 22.57 2.58 34.78
CA SER A 16 22.30 1.66 33.68
C SER A 16 21.89 2.49 32.48
N ILE A 17 22.79 2.72 31.55
CA ILE A 17 22.44 3.16 30.20
C ILE A 17 21.72 1.96 29.60
N HIS A 18 20.41 1.95 29.69
CA HIS A 18 19.61 1.13 28.83
C HIS A 18 19.71 1.78 27.44
N GLU A 19 20.63 1.28 26.63
CA GLU A 19 20.46 1.42 25.19
C GLU A 19 19.11 0.80 24.87
N VAL A 20 18.15 1.63 24.57
CA VAL A 20 16.90 1.19 23.94
C VAL A 20 17.34 0.71 22.56
N VAL A 21 17.61 -0.58 22.44
CA VAL A 21 17.74 -1.22 21.14
C VAL A 21 16.39 -1.03 20.48
N GLN A 22 16.28 -0.01 19.66
CA GLN A 22 15.11 0.20 18.83
C GLN A 22 15.05 -1.00 17.91
N ALA A 23 14.00 -1.80 18.03
CA ALA A 23 13.84 -2.98 17.18
C ALA A 23 13.93 -2.53 15.73
N GLN A 24 14.83 -3.15 14.96
CA GLN A 24 15.00 -2.86 13.55
C GLN A 24 13.68 -3.12 12.83
N ARG A 25 13.24 -2.20 11.96
CA ARG A 25 12.01 -2.37 11.18
C ARG A 25 12.10 -3.64 10.32
N SER A 26 11.12 -4.49 10.44
CA SER A 26 10.93 -5.60 9.51
C SER A 26 10.06 -5.15 8.35
N PHE A 27 10.59 -5.19 7.13
CA PHE A 27 9.83 -4.86 5.94
C PHE A 27 8.96 -6.02 5.48
N VAL A 28 7.80 -5.68 4.91
CA VAL A 28 6.89 -6.64 4.25
C VAL A 28 7.33 -6.82 2.80
N HIS A 29 7.44 -8.08 2.33
CA HIS A 29 7.83 -8.41 0.97
C HIS A 29 6.90 -9.44 0.29
N PRO A 30 6.52 -9.24 -0.98
CA PRO A 30 6.60 -7.95 -1.65
C PRO A 30 5.79 -6.90 -0.89
N GLY A 31 6.19 -5.65 -0.99
CA GLY A 31 5.60 -4.61 -0.17
C GLY A 31 5.70 -3.20 -0.76
N ILE A 32 6.11 -3.06 -2.03
CA ILE A 32 6.09 -1.78 -2.74
C ILE A 32 4.67 -1.50 -3.23
N THR A 33 4.32 -1.94 -4.42
CA THR A 33 2.96 -1.74 -4.93
C THR A 33 2.01 -2.82 -4.43
N TYR A 34 2.46 -4.06 -4.29
CA TYR A 34 1.65 -5.22 -3.95
C TYR A 34 2.16 -5.90 -2.70
N THR A 35 1.23 -6.44 -1.93
CA THR A 35 1.52 -7.44 -0.90
C THR A 35 1.29 -8.85 -1.44
N LYS A 36 1.76 -9.86 -0.71
CA LYS A 36 1.41 -11.25 -1.02
C LYS A 36 -0.10 -11.46 -1.04
N GLY A 37 -0.83 -10.84 -0.11
CA GLY A 37 -2.30 -10.89 -0.09
C GLY A 37 -2.95 -10.32 -1.34
N ASP A 38 -2.41 -9.23 -1.91
CA ASP A 38 -2.89 -8.69 -3.18
C ASP A 38 -2.69 -9.68 -4.34
N LEU A 39 -1.50 -10.31 -4.41
CA LEU A 39 -1.20 -11.31 -5.44
C LEU A 39 -2.11 -12.53 -5.33
N ASP A 40 -2.34 -13.04 -4.13
CA ASP A 40 -3.21 -14.19 -3.89
C ASP A 40 -4.68 -13.85 -4.22
N ARG A 41 -5.13 -12.62 -3.88
CA ARG A 41 -6.46 -12.12 -4.27
C ARG A 41 -6.62 -12.08 -5.79
N MET A 42 -5.65 -11.51 -6.50
CA MET A 42 -5.68 -11.45 -7.96
C MET A 42 -5.78 -12.85 -8.58
N LYS A 43 -4.97 -13.82 -8.11
CA LYS A 43 -5.04 -15.23 -8.57
C LYS A 43 -6.42 -15.80 -8.39
N ALA A 44 -7.01 -15.65 -7.20
CA ALA A 44 -8.34 -16.18 -6.91
C ALA A 44 -9.42 -15.57 -7.82
N MET A 45 -9.33 -14.26 -8.10
CA MET A 45 -10.26 -13.59 -9.02
C MET A 45 -10.12 -14.09 -10.46
N ILE A 46 -8.87 -14.33 -10.89
CA ILE A 46 -8.58 -14.86 -12.24
C ILE A 46 -9.05 -16.30 -12.38
N GLU A 47 -8.80 -17.14 -11.39
CA GLU A 47 -9.18 -18.56 -11.40
C GLU A 47 -10.68 -18.76 -11.59
N VAL A 48 -11.50 -17.94 -10.93
CA VAL A 48 -12.96 -17.99 -11.07
C VAL A 48 -13.51 -17.09 -12.18
N GLN A 49 -12.64 -16.49 -12.97
CA GLN A 49 -12.97 -15.54 -14.05
C GLN A 49 -13.90 -14.41 -13.59
N LYS A 50 -13.65 -13.86 -12.40
CA LYS A 50 -14.45 -12.79 -11.82
C LYS A 50 -14.28 -11.49 -12.61
N GLU A 51 -15.37 -10.93 -13.11
CA GLU A 51 -15.34 -9.61 -13.75
C GLU A 51 -15.40 -8.46 -12.71
N PRO A 52 -14.74 -7.33 -13.00
CA PRO A 52 -13.94 -7.00 -14.19
C PRO A 52 -12.45 -7.42 -14.13
N TYR A 53 -12.05 -8.16 -13.13
CA TYR A 53 -10.65 -8.57 -12.90
C TYR A 53 -10.12 -9.45 -14.03
N TYR A 54 -10.93 -10.42 -14.47
CA TYR A 54 -10.52 -11.37 -15.50
C TYR A 54 -10.29 -10.69 -16.86
N SER A 55 -11.21 -9.84 -17.30
CA SER A 55 -11.02 -9.05 -18.53
C SER A 55 -9.80 -8.15 -18.46
N THR A 56 -9.50 -7.57 -17.28
CA THR A 56 -8.29 -6.76 -17.09
C THR A 56 -7.03 -7.61 -17.14
N PHE A 57 -7.06 -8.81 -16.58
CA PHE A 57 -5.94 -9.76 -16.68
C PHE A 57 -5.66 -10.16 -18.14
N LEU A 58 -6.69 -10.40 -18.95
CA LEU A 58 -6.51 -10.67 -20.37
C LEU A 58 -5.86 -9.51 -21.10
N LYS A 59 -6.28 -8.27 -20.81
CA LYS A 59 -5.65 -7.06 -21.36
C LYS A 59 -4.18 -6.91 -20.93
N LEU A 60 -3.84 -7.28 -19.68
CA LEU A 60 -2.45 -7.30 -19.23
C LEU A 60 -1.63 -8.30 -20.05
N LYS A 61 -2.14 -9.51 -20.29
CA LYS A 61 -1.46 -10.53 -21.13
C LYS A 61 -1.25 -10.06 -22.56
N GLU A 62 -2.21 -9.36 -23.14
CA GLU A 62 -2.19 -8.85 -24.52
C GLU A 62 -1.41 -7.55 -24.66
N SER A 63 -1.01 -6.93 -23.58
CA SER A 63 -0.28 -5.68 -23.59
C SER A 63 1.06 -5.81 -24.32
N PRO A 64 1.45 -4.83 -25.15
CA PRO A 64 2.77 -4.83 -25.77
C PRO A 64 3.93 -4.73 -24.77
N TYR A 65 3.65 -4.31 -23.54
CA TYR A 65 4.63 -4.32 -22.45
C TYR A 65 4.84 -5.71 -21.87
N SER A 66 3.88 -6.60 -22.05
CA SER A 66 3.92 -8.01 -21.57
C SER A 66 4.50 -8.97 -22.61
N SER A 67 4.94 -8.47 -23.76
CA SER A 67 5.47 -9.31 -24.84
C SER A 67 6.81 -9.93 -24.45
N LEU A 68 6.92 -11.24 -24.61
CA LEU A 68 8.17 -12.00 -24.44
C LEU A 68 9.22 -11.64 -25.50
N GLU A 69 8.78 -11.15 -26.68
CA GLU A 69 9.63 -10.73 -27.79
C GLU A 69 10.07 -9.27 -27.68
N ALA A 70 9.64 -8.56 -26.64
CA ALA A 70 9.97 -7.16 -26.49
C ALA A 70 11.49 -6.93 -26.41
N PRO A 71 12.06 -5.97 -27.15
CA PRO A 71 13.48 -5.71 -27.14
C PRO A 71 13.93 -5.11 -25.83
N VAL A 72 15.09 -5.53 -25.35
CA VAL A 72 15.80 -4.94 -24.22
C VAL A 72 16.76 -3.88 -24.76
N HIS A 73 16.64 -2.66 -24.24
CA HIS A 73 17.36 -1.52 -24.80
C HIS A 73 18.87 -1.57 -24.52
N HIS A 74 19.28 -1.93 -23.30
CA HIS A 74 20.66 -1.75 -22.86
C HIS A 74 21.54 -3.01 -22.92
N ARG A 75 20.98 -4.19 -22.71
CA ARG A 75 21.66 -5.49 -22.82
C ARG A 75 22.99 -5.57 -22.06
N GLY A 76 23.01 -5.11 -20.82
CA GLY A 76 24.17 -5.17 -19.98
C GLY A 76 25.30 -4.20 -20.33
N LYS A 77 25.08 -3.24 -21.18
CA LYS A 77 26.06 -2.18 -21.47
C LYS A 77 26.14 -1.18 -20.34
N GLN A 78 27.34 -0.73 -20.06
CA GLN A 78 27.56 0.39 -19.17
C GLN A 78 26.83 1.64 -19.70
N ILE A 79 26.04 2.28 -18.86
CA ILE A 79 25.19 3.39 -19.23
C ILE A 79 25.67 4.61 -18.46
N GLN A 80 26.03 5.65 -19.20
CA GLN A 80 26.33 6.95 -18.63
C GLN A 80 25.10 7.83 -18.70
N GLY A 81 24.97 8.71 -17.71
CA GLY A 81 23.82 9.61 -17.60
C GLY A 81 23.58 10.45 -18.82
N GLY A 82 22.39 10.73 -19.02
CA GLY A 82 21.78 11.51 -20.05
C GLY A 82 20.28 11.46 -19.75
N ARG A 83 19.45 11.97 -20.59
CA ARG A 83 18.01 11.88 -20.38
C ARG A 83 17.59 10.41 -20.31
N PHE A 84 17.34 9.92 -19.11
CA PHE A 84 16.82 8.57 -18.90
C PHE A 84 15.46 8.32 -19.43
N ASN A 85 14.93 9.19 -19.87
CA ASN A 85 13.61 9.37 -20.28
C ASN A 85 12.87 8.07 -20.61
N ALA A 86 12.58 7.90 -21.83
CA ALA A 86 11.64 6.91 -22.29
C ALA A 86 12.13 5.47 -22.06
N THR A 87 13.43 5.20 -22.17
CA THR A 87 13.93 3.82 -22.16
C THR A 87 13.83 3.12 -20.81
N ILE A 88 14.22 3.78 -19.70
CA ILE A 88 14.14 3.16 -18.38
C ILE A 88 12.69 3.01 -17.91
N GLY A 89 11.83 3.98 -18.24
CA GLY A 89 10.41 3.87 -17.93
C GLY A 89 9.73 2.74 -18.70
N VAL A 90 10.06 2.58 -20.00
CA VAL A 90 9.53 1.50 -20.83
C VAL A 90 10.05 0.13 -20.37
N ASP A 91 11.34 -0.02 -20.13
CA ASP A 91 11.92 -1.27 -19.68
C ASP A 91 11.45 -1.60 -18.25
N GLY A 92 11.31 -0.59 -17.37
CA GLY A 92 10.74 -0.75 -16.05
C GLY A 92 9.29 -1.25 -16.11
N ARG A 93 8.48 -0.68 -16.99
CA ARG A 93 7.10 -1.14 -17.19
C ARG A 93 7.03 -2.57 -17.70
N ARG A 94 7.88 -2.93 -18.66
CA ARG A 94 7.97 -4.31 -19.17
C ARG A 94 8.38 -5.28 -18.08
N ALA A 95 9.45 -4.97 -17.36
CA ALA A 95 9.92 -5.81 -16.27
C ALA A 95 8.81 -6.01 -15.21
N HIS A 96 8.10 -4.94 -14.87
CA HIS A 96 7.01 -4.97 -13.89
C HIS A 96 5.82 -5.83 -14.37
N ASP A 97 5.32 -5.59 -15.59
CA ASP A 97 4.15 -6.31 -16.11
C ASP A 97 4.46 -7.82 -16.29
N LEU A 98 5.68 -8.15 -16.72
CA LEU A 98 6.15 -9.53 -16.84
C LEU A 98 6.33 -10.21 -15.47
N ALA A 99 6.90 -9.52 -14.48
CA ALA A 99 7.02 -10.03 -13.12
C ALA A 99 5.63 -10.29 -12.50
N LEU A 100 4.69 -9.37 -12.70
CA LEU A 100 3.32 -9.54 -12.26
C LEU A 100 2.65 -10.76 -12.93
N LEU A 101 2.81 -10.91 -14.25
CA LEU A 101 2.28 -12.08 -14.98
C LEU A 101 2.88 -13.39 -14.49
N TRP A 102 4.17 -13.45 -14.19
CA TRP A 102 4.76 -14.63 -13.58
C TRP A 102 4.07 -14.99 -12.26
N HIS A 103 3.88 -14.02 -11.37
CA HIS A 103 3.15 -14.26 -10.13
C HIS A 103 1.73 -14.77 -10.36
N LEU A 104 1.03 -14.24 -11.35
CA LEU A 104 -0.37 -14.57 -11.61
C LEU A 104 -0.56 -15.92 -12.35
N THR A 105 0.40 -16.32 -13.19
CA THR A 105 0.29 -17.50 -14.04
C THR A 105 1.19 -18.65 -13.65
N GLY A 106 2.31 -18.37 -12.98
CA GLY A 106 3.39 -19.34 -12.74
C GLY A 106 4.24 -19.64 -13.97
N ASP A 107 4.02 -18.97 -15.11
CA ASP A 107 4.78 -19.24 -16.33
C ASP A 107 6.19 -18.63 -16.24
N GLU A 108 7.18 -19.53 -16.21
CA GLU A 108 8.60 -19.22 -16.11
C GLU A 108 9.14 -18.36 -17.28
N ALA A 109 8.45 -18.32 -18.42
CA ALA A 109 8.86 -17.48 -19.53
C ALA A 109 8.78 -15.99 -19.15
N TYR A 110 7.74 -15.61 -18.45
CA TYR A 110 7.59 -14.24 -17.93
C TYR A 110 8.68 -13.89 -16.92
N ALA A 111 8.97 -14.79 -15.98
CA ALA A 111 10.03 -14.58 -14.99
C ALA A 111 11.40 -14.37 -15.64
N ARG A 112 11.78 -15.26 -16.57
CA ARG A 112 13.05 -15.14 -17.30
C ARG A 112 13.16 -13.83 -18.07
N LYS A 113 12.07 -13.41 -18.70
CA LYS A 113 12.05 -12.16 -19.47
C LYS A 113 12.10 -10.93 -18.55
N ALA A 114 11.43 -10.94 -17.42
CA ALA A 114 11.54 -9.88 -16.40
C ALA A 114 12.99 -9.75 -15.90
N VAL A 115 13.65 -10.87 -15.58
CA VAL A 115 15.07 -10.88 -15.16
C VAL A 115 16.00 -10.39 -16.26
N GLU A 116 15.72 -10.68 -17.54
CA GLU A 116 16.50 -10.13 -18.66
C GLU A 116 16.49 -8.59 -18.65
N PHE A 117 15.32 -7.96 -18.44
CA PHE A 117 15.20 -6.50 -18.30
C PHE A 117 15.93 -5.97 -17.07
N LEU A 118 15.76 -6.61 -15.91
CA LEU A 118 16.43 -6.21 -14.67
C LEU A 118 17.95 -6.27 -14.83
N ASN A 119 18.47 -7.37 -15.35
CA ASN A 119 19.90 -7.54 -15.56
C ASN A 119 20.48 -6.54 -16.56
N ALA A 120 19.79 -6.30 -17.67
CA ALA A 120 20.23 -5.35 -18.67
C ALA A 120 20.30 -3.91 -18.14
N ASN A 121 19.36 -3.55 -17.27
CA ASN A 121 19.28 -2.22 -16.67
C ASN A 121 20.06 -2.09 -15.34
N SER A 122 20.94 -3.03 -14.98
CA SER A 122 21.74 -2.99 -13.76
C SER A 122 23.16 -2.44 -13.93
N TYR A 123 23.42 -1.72 -15.02
CA TYR A 123 24.76 -1.22 -15.40
C TYR A 123 24.86 0.31 -15.49
N TYR A 124 23.93 1.02 -14.87
CA TYR A 124 24.02 2.48 -14.81
C TYR A 124 25.17 2.90 -13.91
N THR A 125 26.06 3.73 -14.43
CA THR A 125 27.24 4.25 -13.72
C THR A 125 27.15 5.72 -13.42
N ASN A 126 26.31 6.45 -14.16
CA ASN A 126 26.05 7.85 -13.94
C ASN A 126 24.62 8.18 -14.36
N THR A 127 23.81 8.62 -13.41
CA THR A 127 22.40 8.92 -13.60
C THR A 127 22.12 10.42 -13.63
N SER A 128 23.15 11.22 -13.77
CA SER A 128 23.02 12.67 -13.80
C SER A 128 22.18 13.15 -14.97
N SER A 129 21.26 14.06 -14.69
CA SER A 129 20.47 14.74 -15.71
C SER A 129 20.62 16.25 -15.58
N ARG A 130 20.48 16.95 -16.70
CA ARG A 130 20.58 18.41 -16.72
C ARG A 130 19.29 19.03 -16.17
N GLY A 131 19.27 19.31 -14.87
CA GLY A 131 18.27 20.17 -14.26
C GLY A 131 16.98 19.50 -13.74
N THR A 132 16.72 18.23 -14.04
CA THR A 132 15.52 17.50 -13.59
C THR A 132 15.85 16.19 -12.88
N GLY A 133 16.99 16.16 -12.19
CA GLY A 133 17.51 14.95 -11.53
C GLY A 133 16.49 14.17 -10.72
N PRO A 134 15.77 14.76 -9.77
CA PRO A 134 14.78 14.04 -8.97
C PRO A 134 13.64 13.45 -9.80
N LEU A 135 13.10 14.19 -10.76
CA LEU A 135 12.05 13.72 -11.66
C LEU A 135 12.52 12.55 -12.52
N ASP A 136 13.66 12.72 -13.19
CA ASP A 136 14.16 11.71 -14.12
C ASP A 136 14.57 10.43 -13.39
N ASN A 137 15.17 10.55 -12.21
CA ASN A 137 15.58 9.39 -11.41
C ASN A 137 14.43 8.72 -10.67
N GLY A 138 13.37 9.45 -10.35
CA GLY A 138 12.16 8.86 -9.77
C GLY A 138 11.47 7.85 -10.71
N LYS A 139 11.74 7.90 -12.01
CA LYS A 139 11.22 6.94 -13.00
C LYS A 139 11.75 5.52 -12.84
N ILE A 140 12.82 5.32 -12.07
CA ILE A 140 13.32 3.98 -11.71
C ILE A 140 12.29 3.15 -10.92
N TYR A 141 11.25 3.76 -10.39
CA TYR A 141 10.26 3.15 -9.53
C TYR A 141 9.74 1.79 -10.03
N LEU A 142 9.26 1.71 -11.27
CA LEU A 142 8.71 0.45 -11.80
C LEU A 142 9.76 -0.65 -11.96
N LEU A 143 11.02 -0.27 -12.24
CA LEU A 143 12.11 -1.24 -12.30
C LEU A 143 12.45 -1.78 -10.90
N ILE A 144 12.38 -0.94 -9.87
CA ILE A 144 12.55 -1.36 -8.47
C ILE A 144 11.38 -2.25 -8.04
N ASP A 145 10.14 -1.89 -8.40
CA ASP A 145 8.96 -2.70 -8.07
C ASP A 145 8.99 -4.07 -8.75
N ALA A 146 9.48 -4.13 -10.00
CA ALA A 146 9.76 -5.40 -10.68
C ALA A 146 10.83 -6.23 -9.94
N ALA A 147 11.90 -5.59 -9.49
CA ALA A 147 12.96 -6.25 -8.73
C ALA A 147 12.44 -6.79 -7.39
N GLU A 148 11.53 -6.07 -6.75
CA GLU A 148 10.84 -6.52 -5.54
C GLU A 148 9.98 -7.76 -5.80
N LEU A 149 9.17 -7.75 -6.86
CA LEU A 149 8.39 -8.92 -7.26
C LEU A 149 9.26 -10.13 -7.58
N MET A 150 10.44 -9.91 -8.13
CA MET A 150 11.39 -10.98 -8.49
C MET A 150 12.37 -11.35 -7.37
N ARG A 151 12.27 -10.75 -6.18
CA ARG A 151 13.22 -10.89 -5.06
C ARG A 151 13.54 -12.34 -4.72
N ASP A 152 12.53 -13.21 -4.69
CA ASP A 152 12.65 -14.62 -4.30
C ASP A 152 12.67 -15.57 -5.49
N TYR A 153 12.70 -15.06 -6.70
CA TYR A 153 12.79 -15.91 -7.88
C TYR A 153 14.17 -16.58 -7.99
N LEU A 154 14.20 -17.89 -7.89
CA LEU A 154 15.45 -18.67 -7.88
C LEU A 154 16.26 -18.54 -9.17
N GLY A 155 15.61 -18.23 -10.30
CA GLY A 155 16.28 -18.01 -11.58
C GLY A 155 17.01 -16.66 -11.69
N TRP A 156 16.79 -15.72 -10.75
CA TRP A 156 17.57 -14.48 -10.67
C TRP A 156 18.75 -14.66 -9.75
N LYS A 157 19.95 -14.77 -10.34
CA LYS A 157 21.18 -15.06 -9.62
C LYS A 157 21.47 -13.99 -8.55
N LYS A 158 21.94 -14.41 -7.39
CA LYS A 158 22.27 -13.49 -6.26
C LYS A 158 23.31 -12.43 -6.64
N GLU A 159 24.28 -12.78 -7.51
CA GLU A 159 25.25 -11.83 -8.03
C GLU A 159 24.59 -10.73 -8.87
N ASP A 160 23.62 -11.07 -9.72
CA ASP A 160 22.86 -10.11 -10.51
C ASP A 160 21.98 -9.21 -9.63
N GLN A 161 21.35 -9.78 -8.59
CA GLN A 161 20.60 -9.02 -7.58
C GLN A 161 21.52 -8.02 -6.85
N ARG A 162 22.72 -8.43 -6.47
CA ARG A 162 23.71 -7.54 -5.83
C ARG A 162 24.09 -6.39 -6.76
N ARG A 163 24.42 -6.70 -8.03
CA ARG A 163 24.74 -5.68 -9.03
C ARG A 163 23.60 -4.67 -9.19
N PHE A 164 22.33 -5.13 -9.20
CA PHE A 164 21.19 -4.24 -9.28
C PHE A 164 21.09 -3.32 -8.05
N LYS A 165 21.28 -3.84 -6.84
CA LYS A 165 21.31 -3.06 -5.59
C LYS A 165 22.43 -2.03 -5.59
N ASP A 166 23.63 -2.45 -5.99
CA ASP A 166 24.81 -1.59 -6.06
C ASP A 166 24.60 -0.44 -7.08
N MET A 167 23.99 -0.73 -8.21
CA MET A 167 23.65 0.28 -9.22
C MET A 167 22.70 1.34 -8.68
N LEU A 168 21.75 0.95 -7.83
CA LEU A 168 20.81 1.90 -7.23
C LEU A 168 21.49 2.88 -6.27
N VAL A 169 22.39 2.39 -5.42
CA VAL A 169 22.95 3.16 -4.30
C VAL A 169 24.40 3.57 -4.56
N TYR A 170 25.35 2.64 -4.65
CA TYR A 170 26.75 2.83 -5.03
C TYR A 170 27.44 1.46 -5.17
N PRO A 171 28.53 1.36 -5.95
CA PRO A 171 29.29 0.11 -6.07
C PRO A 171 29.75 -0.43 -4.73
N GLY A 172 29.45 -1.69 -4.46
CA GLY A 172 29.77 -2.36 -3.23
C GLY A 172 28.75 -2.19 -2.09
N TYR A 173 27.66 -1.49 -2.29
CA TYR A 173 26.59 -1.33 -1.30
C TYR A 173 26.11 -2.67 -0.71
N SER A 174 25.94 -3.68 -1.55
CA SER A 174 25.45 -5.00 -1.13
C SER A 174 26.47 -5.87 -0.40
N HIS A 175 27.70 -5.39 -0.22
CA HIS A 175 28.80 -6.16 0.36
C HIS A 175 29.27 -5.66 1.72
N THR A 176 28.79 -4.54 2.22
CA THR A 176 29.20 -4.02 3.52
C THR A 176 28.00 -3.57 4.32
N GLU A 177 28.09 -3.83 5.61
CA GLU A 177 27.08 -3.46 6.60
C GLU A 177 27.25 -2.01 7.11
N ASP A 178 28.47 -1.45 7.01
CA ASP A 178 28.74 -0.08 7.44
C ASP A 178 28.55 0.92 6.29
N LEU A 179 27.36 1.49 6.22
CA LEU A 179 26.99 2.47 5.21
C LEU A 179 27.76 3.79 5.35
N ALA A 180 28.08 4.22 6.56
CA ALA A 180 28.76 5.50 6.81
C ALA A 180 30.23 5.46 6.36
N ALA A 181 30.94 4.36 6.68
CA ALA A 181 32.32 4.17 6.26
C ALA A 181 32.43 4.12 4.73
N LYS A 182 31.47 3.49 4.06
CA LYS A 182 31.45 3.39 2.61
C LYS A 182 31.23 4.70 1.89
N TYR A 183 30.38 5.56 2.41
CA TYR A 183 30.16 6.85 1.79
C TYR A 183 31.39 7.73 1.84
N ALA A 184 32.21 7.65 2.88
CA ALA A 184 33.42 8.43 3.04
C ALA A 184 34.45 8.10 1.94
N ASP A 185 34.59 6.81 1.58
CA ASP A 185 35.59 6.34 0.62
C ASP A 185 35.08 6.26 -0.82
N TYR A 186 33.77 6.18 -0.98
CA TYR A 186 33.15 5.92 -2.30
C TYR A 186 33.00 7.17 -3.16
N TRP A 187 32.73 8.30 -2.55
CA TRP A 187 32.33 9.44 -3.31
C TRP A 187 33.51 10.24 -3.88
N ASP A 188 33.75 10.00 -5.12
CA ASP A 188 34.63 10.83 -5.95
C ASP A 188 33.88 11.10 -7.25
N ASP A 189 33.34 12.32 -7.36
CA ASP A 189 32.56 12.77 -8.54
C ASP A 189 33.27 12.49 -9.86
N SER A 190 34.60 12.50 -9.84
CA SER A 190 35.41 12.27 -11.04
C SER A 190 35.50 10.81 -11.47
N LYS A 191 35.28 9.86 -10.55
CA LYS A 191 35.47 8.43 -10.78
C LYS A 191 34.19 7.62 -10.82
N ASN A 192 33.23 7.93 -9.95
CA ASN A 192 32.14 7.03 -9.66
C ASN A 192 30.79 7.47 -10.27
N GLY A 193 30.69 8.72 -10.72
CA GLY A 193 29.45 9.26 -11.25
C GLY A 193 28.36 9.39 -10.20
N ILE A 194 27.14 9.70 -10.61
CA ILE A 194 26.02 9.99 -9.75
C ILE A 194 25.00 8.86 -9.83
N THR A 195 24.65 8.25 -8.70
CA THR A 195 23.71 7.14 -8.62
C THR A 195 22.26 7.61 -8.55
N PHE A 196 21.31 6.67 -8.67
CA PHE A 196 19.89 6.94 -8.47
C PHE A 196 19.62 7.47 -7.06
N TYR A 197 20.16 6.80 -6.05
CA TYR A 197 20.03 7.24 -4.66
C TYR A 197 20.50 8.68 -4.47
N TRP A 198 21.68 9.03 -4.98
CA TRP A 198 22.21 10.36 -4.84
C TRP A 198 21.32 11.43 -5.46
N ASN A 199 20.83 11.20 -6.66
CA ASN A 199 19.94 12.15 -7.31
C ASN A 199 18.57 12.28 -6.61
N ILE A 200 18.04 11.17 -6.12
CA ILE A 200 16.77 11.13 -5.40
C ILE A 200 16.91 11.74 -4.01
N TYR A 201 18.04 11.53 -3.35
CA TYR A 201 18.28 12.04 -2.00
C TYR A 201 18.09 13.56 -1.88
N ASN A 202 18.32 14.29 -2.93
CA ASN A 202 18.18 15.75 -2.96
C ASN A 202 16.73 16.24 -3.17
N PHE A 203 15.77 15.35 -3.25
CA PHE A 203 14.39 15.73 -3.56
C PHE A 203 13.79 16.71 -2.57
N ASP A 204 14.13 16.58 -1.31
CA ASP A 204 13.64 17.39 -0.21
C ASP A 204 14.30 18.78 -0.10
N VAL A 205 15.39 18.98 -0.80
CA VAL A 205 16.13 20.24 -0.73
C VAL A 205 16.06 21.06 -2.01
N ALA A 206 15.89 20.40 -3.16
CA ALA A 206 15.94 21.05 -4.45
C ALA A 206 14.60 21.11 -5.18
N ARG A 207 13.69 20.21 -4.82
CA ARG A 207 12.43 20.02 -5.53
C ARG A 207 11.28 19.74 -4.59
N PHE A 208 10.16 20.33 -4.86
CA PHE A 208 8.88 20.01 -4.31
C PHE A 208 7.83 20.09 -5.41
N GLY A 209 6.58 19.97 -5.06
CA GLY A 209 5.55 19.72 -6.04
C GLY A 209 5.66 18.29 -6.61
N ASN A 210 5.18 18.09 -7.80
CA ASN A 210 5.18 16.77 -8.44
C ASN A 210 6.59 16.16 -8.56
N GLN A 211 7.60 16.96 -8.84
CA GLN A 211 8.97 16.46 -9.02
C GLN A 211 9.56 15.88 -7.74
N GLY A 212 9.32 16.54 -6.60
CA GLY A 212 9.71 16.01 -5.30
C GLY A 212 8.97 14.73 -4.95
N LEU A 213 7.70 14.64 -5.32
CA LEU A 213 6.89 13.43 -5.09
C LEU A 213 7.32 12.25 -5.99
N PHE A 214 7.72 12.49 -7.23
CA PHE A 214 8.36 11.45 -8.06
C PHE A 214 9.62 10.89 -7.39
N ALA A 215 10.45 11.78 -6.85
CA ALA A 215 11.67 11.38 -6.15
C ALA A 215 11.35 10.63 -4.84
N ALA A 216 10.43 11.13 -4.04
CA ALA A 216 10.01 10.50 -2.78
C ALA A 216 9.44 9.10 -3.01
N ARG A 217 8.66 8.91 -4.08
CA ARG A 217 8.16 7.59 -4.50
C ARG A 217 9.31 6.63 -4.80
N GLY A 218 10.28 7.08 -5.58
CA GLY A 218 11.48 6.29 -5.88
C GLY A 218 12.30 5.95 -4.63
N MET A 219 12.46 6.91 -3.71
CA MET A 219 13.18 6.71 -2.44
C MET A 219 12.49 5.67 -1.56
N MET A 220 11.19 5.75 -1.39
CA MET A 220 10.45 4.81 -0.55
C MET A 220 10.47 3.40 -1.16
N ALA A 221 10.28 3.27 -2.47
CA ALA A 221 10.40 1.99 -3.15
C ALA A 221 11.81 1.39 -3.00
N MET A 222 12.84 2.21 -3.17
CA MET A 222 14.23 1.79 -2.98
C MET A 222 14.50 1.33 -1.54
N ALA A 223 14.00 2.07 -0.56
CA ALA A 223 14.15 1.74 0.85
C ALA A 223 13.53 0.38 1.20
N ILE A 224 12.32 0.10 0.70
CA ILE A 224 11.64 -1.18 0.90
C ILE A 224 12.43 -2.32 0.24
N TYR A 225 12.79 -2.16 -1.04
CA TYR A 225 13.55 -3.19 -1.77
C TYR A 225 14.90 -3.52 -1.13
N LEU A 226 15.57 -2.53 -0.54
CA LEU A 226 16.89 -2.67 0.07
C LEU A 226 16.85 -3.03 1.55
N ASP A 227 15.69 -3.15 2.17
CA ASP A 227 15.53 -3.31 3.63
C ASP A 227 16.21 -2.17 4.41
N ASN A 228 16.16 -0.95 3.87
CA ASN A 228 16.86 0.19 4.44
C ASN A 228 15.93 1.10 5.25
N GLU A 229 15.91 0.89 6.56
CA GLU A 229 15.04 1.63 7.48
C GLU A 229 15.35 3.13 7.50
N ILE A 230 16.63 3.52 7.45
CA ILE A 230 17.02 4.93 7.50
C ILE A 230 16.50 5.67 6.27
N MET A 231 16.63 5.05 5.10
CA MET A 231 16.14 5.59 3.83
C MET A 231 14.62 5.71 3.81
N TYR A 232 13.91 4.69 4.34
CA TYR A 232 12.46 4.70 4.46
C TYR A 232 11.96 5.78 5.42
N ASP A 233 12.52 5.82 6.61
CA ASP A 233 12.17 6.79 7.64
C ASP A 233 12.44 8.23 7.19
N ARG A 234 13.54 8.46 6.45
CA ARG A 234 13.81 9.77 5.85
C ARG A 234 12.72 10.19 4.87
N ALA A 235 12.31 9.32 3.95
CA ALA A 235 11.25 9.61 3.00
C ALA A 235 9.91 9.87 3.71
N TYR A 236 9.59 9.06 4.72
CA TYR A 236 8.37 9.21 5.51
C TYR A 236 8.34 10.54 6.28
N ARG A 237 9.44 10.90 6.95
CA ARG A 237 9.55 12.18 7.67
C ARG A 237 9.46 13.39 6.73
N TYR A 238 10.09 13.33 5.58
CA TYR A 238 9.97 14.38 4.57
C TYR A 238 8.52 14.62 4.15
N LEU A 239 7.76 13.55 3.92
CA LEU A 239 6.35 13.66 3.53
C LEU A 239 5.47 14.27 4.62
N LEU A 240 5.82 14.08 5.88
CA LEU A 240 5.09 14.60 7.03
C LEU A 240 5.63 15.95 7.56
N GLY A 241 6.67 16.50 6.93
CA GLY A 241 7.29 17.74 7.41
C GLY A 241 8.03 17.57 8.74
N MET A 242 8.58 16.42 9.00
CA MET A 242 9.36 16.14 10.20
C MET A 242 10.84 16.42 9.95
N LYS A 243 11.55 16.87 11.00
CA LYS A 243 12.97 17.19 10.91
C LYS A 243 13.84 16.00 10.52
N HIS A 244 14.96 16.30 9.86
CA HIS A 244 16.02 15.33 9.67
C HIS A 244 16.55 14.80 11.00
N ARG A 245 17.01 13.57 10.98
CA ARG A 245 17.71 12.91 12.10
C ARG A 245 19.21 13.03 11.90
N ALA A 246 19.95 13.02 13.01
CA ALA A 246 21.41 13.01 12.96
C ALA A 246 22.00 11.74 12.32
N ASP A 247 21.24 10.64 12.32
CA ASP A 247 21.60 9.35 11.74
C ASP A 247 21.08 9.13 10.32
N ASP A 248 20.50 10.15 9.68
CA ASP A 248 20.19 10.07 8.26
C ASP A 248 21.43 9.73 7.45
N LEU A 249 21.24 8.90 6.41
CA LEU A 249 22.38 8.51 5.57
C LEU A 249 23.14 9.73 5.09
N PRO A 250 24.46 9.78 5.33
CA PRO A 250 25.25 10.93 4.97
C PRO A 250 25.34 11.09 3.47
N TYR A 251 25.38 12.33 3.08
CA TYR A 251 25.79 12.69 1.73
C TYR A 251 27.28 12.58 1.58
N PRO A 252 27.81 12.38 0.40
CA PRO A 252 29.25 12.52 0.13
C PRO A 252 29.75 13.93 0.43
N SER A 253 28.93 14.93 0.17
CA SER A 253 29.20 16.31 0.54
C SER A 253 28.50 16.72 1.85
N GLY A 254 27.92 15.74 2.54
CA GLY A 254 27.13 15.90 3.74
C GLY A 254 25.74 16.52 3.49
N PRO A 255 24.69 15.95 4.05
CA PRO A 255 23.45 16.69 4.14
C PRO A 255 23.72 17.93 4.97
N ALA A 256 23.06 19.00 4.67
CA ALA A 256 23.04 20.15 5.56
C ALA A 256 22.20 19.75 6.78
N ILE A 257 22.86 19.31 7.79
CA ILE A 257 22.27 18.97 9.09
C ILE A 257 22.31 20.12 10.08
N SER A 258 22.97 21.20 9.70
CA SER A 258 22.98 22.45 10.49
C SER A 258 22.54 23.64 9.63
N SER A 259 21.94 24.63 10.28
CA SER A 259 21.54 25.87 9.62
C SER A 259 22.73 26.73 9.13
N GLU A 260 23.94 26.36 9.51
CA GLU A 260 25.16 27.10 9.18
C GLU A 260 25.80 26.62 7.88
N GLU A 261 25.48 25.41 7.43
CA GLU A 261 26.04 24.86 6.23
C GLU A 261 25.08 24.99 5.03
N PRO A 262 25.58 25.50 3.89
CA PRO A 262 24.79 25.49 2.69
C PRO A 262 24.52 24.04 2.28
N ILE A 263 23.30 23.75 1.87
CA ILE A 263 22.94 22.46 1.32
C ILE A 263 23.75 22.23 0.06
N ARG A 264 24.50 21.17 0.06
CA ARG A 264 25.25 20.73 -1.09
C ARG A 264 24.37 19.84 -1.92
N THR A 265 24.10 20.29 -3.12
CA THR A 265 23.45 19.47 -4.15
C THR A 265 24.49 18.84 -5.03
N SER A 266 24.17 17.70 -5.64
CA SER A 266 24.98 17.18 -6.72
C SER A 266 25.17 18.27 -7.79
N PRO A 267 26.33 18.37 -8.44
CA PRO A 267 26.58 19.36 -9.48
C PRO A 267 25.61 19.30 -10.65
N THR A 268 24.86 18.22 -10.76
CA THR A 268 23.82 18.04 -11.78
C THR A 268 22.42 18.40 -11.28
N ILE A 269 22.26 18.63 -9.99
CA ILE A 269 21.02 19.06 -9.39
C ILE A 269 21.08 20.58 -9.28
N ILE A 270 19.95 21.15 -9.42
CA ILE A 270 19.72 22.58 -9.52
C ILE A 270 20.53 23.35 -8.49
N ASP A 271 21.43 24.14 -9.00
CA ASP A 271 22.04 25.19 -8.22
C ASP A 271 20.93 26.17 -7.82
N TYR A 272 20.71 26.31 -6.54
CA TYR A 272 19.80 27.29 -5.99
C TYR A 272 20.03 28.69 -6.50
N LYS A 273 21.27 29.05 -6.77
CA LYS A 273 21.62 30.32 -7.36
C LYS A 273 21.00 30.49 -8.75
N LEU A 274 20.84 29.43 -9.51
CA LEU A 274 20.17 29.44 -10.80
C LEU A 274 18.66 29.68 -10.71
N LEU A 275 18.07 29.40 -9.55
CA LEU A 275 16.66 29.66 -9.29
C LEU A 275 16.40 31.07 -8.73
N GLY A 276 17.44 31.88 -8.57
CA GLY A 276 17.31 33.26 -8.09
C GLY A 276 16.87 33.37 -6.63
N ARG A 277 17.13 32.35 -5.80
CA ARG A 277 16.65 32.31 -4.42
C ARG A 277 17.73 32.61 -3.41
N LYS A 278 17.35 33.45 -2.46
CA LYS A 278 17.89 33.36 -1.11
C LYS A 278 17.05 32.29 -0.41
N THR A 279 17.58 31.13 -0.23
CA THR A 279 16.91 30.07 0.49
C THR A 279 17.32 30.16 1.95
N ASP A 280 16.36 30.29 2.82
CA ASP A 280 16.56 30.01 4.23
C ASP A 280 16.73 28.50 4.38
N ILE A 281 17.73 28.06 5.11
CA ILE A 281 17.97 26.65 5.35
C ILE A 281 16.83 26.00 6.15
N SER A 282 16.10 26.79 6.96
CA SER A 282 14.89 26.33 7.63
C SER A 282 13.80 25.90 6.66
N ASP A 283 13.94 26.29 5.40
CA ASP A 283 13.06 25.87 4.32
C ASP A 283 13.33 24.46 3.81
N TYR A 284 14.36 23.78 4.24
CA TYR A 284 14.74 22.51 3.69
C TYR A 284 14.36 21.33 4.57
N GLY A 285 13.53 20.47 4.05
CA GLY A 285 13.23 19.18 4.66
C GLY A 285 12.47 19.24 5.98
N TYR A 286 11.87 20.37 6.30
CA TYR A 286 11.22 20.55 7.58
C TYR A 286 9.73 20.71 7.52
N ASP A 287 9.18 20.97 6.38
CA ASP A 287 7.80 21.41 6.34
C ASP A 287 7.02 20.82 5.25
N GLU A 288 7.09 19.52 5.03
CA GLU A 288 6.89 19.45 3.84
C GLU A 288 5.87 18.89 3.09
N GLN A 289 6.02 17.91 2.36
CA GLN A 289 5.25 17.69 1.16
C GLN A 289 3.74 17.61 1.39
N LEU A 290 3.26 16.95 2.43
CA LEU A 290 1.82 16.83 2.61
C LEU A 290 1.17 18.15 3.03
N GLN A 291 1.87 18.95 3.84
CA GLN A 291 1.34 20.22 4.34
C GLN A 291 1.42 21.34 3.33
N HIS A 292 2.48 21.37 2.53
CA HIS A 292 2.75 22.44 1.60
C HIS A 292 2.41 22.12 0.15
N TYR A 293 2.24 20.86 -0.16
CA TYR A 293 1.78 20.49 -1.48
C TYR A 293 0.25 20.45 -1.59
N ILE A 294 -0.44 19.94 -0.56
CA ILE A 294 -1.89 19.90 -0.48
C ILE A 294 -2.34 20.72 0.72
N TYR A 295 -3.11 21.76 0.47
CA TYR A 295 -3.64 22.65 1.52
C TYR A 295 -4.92 22.08 2.15
N PRO A 296 -5.36 22.62 3.31
CA PRO A 296 -6.51 22.07 4.02
C PRO A 296 -7.80 21.96 3.19
N ASN A 297 -8.00 22.85 2.23
CA ASN A 297 -9.15 22.81 1.31
C ASN A 297 -8.97 21.85 0.13
N GLY A 298 -7.81 21.21 -0.01
CA GLY A 298 -7.49 20.32 -1.11
C GLY A 298 -6.78 20.96 -2.31
N GLN A 299 -6.68 22.27 -2.36
CA GLN A 299 -5.90 22.96 -3.38
C GLN A 299 -4.43 22.54 -3.31
N CYS A 300 -3.81 22.34 -4.47
CA CYS A 300 -2.39 21.99 -4.53
C CYS A 300 -1.50 23.20 -4.81
N GLN A 301 -0.27 23.11 -4.37
CA GLN A 301 0.75 24.14 -4.59
C GLN A 301 0.91 24.51 -6.07
N GLU A 302 0.84 23.53 -6.97
CA GLU A 302 0.99 23.74 -8.41
C GLU A 302 -0.33 24.11 -9.12
N SER A 303 -1.40 24.42 -8.39
CA SER A 303 -2.70 24.77 -9.00
C SER A 303 -2.64 26.00 -9.92
N SER A 304 -1.65 26.89 -9.74
CA SER A 304 -1.41 28.03 -10.62
C SER A 304 -0.54 27.70 -11.85
N ARG A 305 -0.01 26.50 -11.95
CA ARG A 305 0.85 26.04 -13.05
C ARG A 305 0.06 25.44 -14.20
N ASP A 306 -0.47 24.26 -14.01
CA ASP A 306 -1.37 23.52 -14.90
C ASP A 306 -1.93 22.28 -14.21
N GLN A 307 -3.01 21.72 -14.74
CA GLN A 307 -3.72 20.62 -14.10
C GLN A 307 -3.02 19.27 -14.28
N GLY A 308 -2.25 19.09 -15.34
CA GLY A 308 -1.48 17.86 -15.55
C GLY A 308 -0.42 17.64 -14.46
N HIS A 309 0.32 18.68 -14.08
CA HIS A 309 1.32 18.59 -13.01
C HIS A 309 0.69 18.44 -11.63
N VAL A 310 -0.44 19.13 -11.38
CA VAL A 310 -1.20 18.97 -10.13
C VAL A 310 -1.64 17.52 -9.95
N LEU A 311 -2.30 16.95 -10.96
CA LEU A 311 -2.77 15.56 -10.90
C LEU A 311 -1.60 14.59 -10.79
N ALA A 312 -0.51 14.81 -11.52
CA ALA A 312 0.69 13.99 -11.40
C ALA A 312 1.24 13.96 -9.97
N GLY A 313 1.27 15.12 -9.30
CA GLY A 313 1.71 15.20 -7.90
C GLY A 313 0.80 14.43 -6.95
N VAL A 314 -0.50 14.66 -7.02
CA VAL A 314 -1.47 13.97 -6.16
C VAL A 314 -1.45 12.46 -6.37
N HIS A 315 -1.36 12.00 -7.62
CA HIS A 315 -1.29 10.57 -7.93
C HIS A 315 0.02 9.93 -7.44
N ASN A 316 1.15 10.64 -7.51
CA ASN A 316 2.39 10.16 -6.87
C ASN A 316 2.21 9.98 -5.38
N TYR A 317 1.52 10.93 -4.74
CA TYR A 317 1.26 10.84 -3.31
C TYR A 317 0.40 9.62 -2.96
N VAL A 318 -0.61 9.29 -3.77
CA VAL A 318 -1.40 8.06 -3.60
C VAL A 318 -0.52 6.81 -3.68
N ALA A 319 0.37 6.74 -4.67
CA ALA A 319 1.28 5.60 -4.80
C ALA A 319 2.23 5.45 -3.59
N ILE A 320 2.72 6.58 -3.06
CA ILE A 320 3.54 6.59 -1.85
C ILE A 320 2.72 6.16 -0.62
N ALA A 321 1.50 6.63 -0.50
CA ALA A 321 0.61 6.26 0.60
C ALA A 321 0.27 4.76 0.57
N GLU A 322 0.14 4.16 -0.61
CA GLU A 322 -0.05 2.71 -0.75
C GLU A 322 1.20 1.93 -0.32
N MET A 323 2.40 2.39 -0.67
CA MET A 323 3.65 1.77 -0.18
C MET A 323 3.74 1.83 1.35
N ALA A 324 3.44 2.98 1.94
CA ALA A 324 3.42 3.13 3.39
C ALA A 324 2.39 2.20 4.05
N TRP A 325 1.20 2.11 3.47
CA TRP A 325 0.15 1.21 3.94
C TRP A 325 0.58 -0.26 3.93
N ASN A 326 1.23 -0.69 2.85
CA ASN A 326 1.77 -2.04 2.75
C ASN A 326 2.84 -2.35 3.80
N GLN A 327 3.48 -1.31 4.35
CA GLN A 327 4.48 -1.41 5.41
C GLN A 327 3.91 -1.13 6.81
N GLY A 328 2.58 -1.01 6.95
CA GLY A 328 1.91 -0.79 8.22
C GLY A 328 1.84 0.66 8.69
N ASP A 329 2.27 1.62 7.86
CA ASP A 329 2.17 3.05 8.13
C ASP A 329 1.00 3.67 7.37
N SER A 330 0.37 4.71 7.92
CA SER A 330 -0.75 5.37 7.25
C SER A 330 -0.44 6.82 6.88
N LEU A 331 -0.14 7.05 5.62
CA LEU A 331 -0.12 8.40 5.04
C LEU A 331 -1.50 8.85 4.57
N TYR A 332 -2.40 7.92 4.28
CA TYR A 332 -3.75 8.23 3.80
C TYR A 332 -4.56 9.05 4.81
N SER A 333 -4.49 8.70 6.09
CA SER A 333 -5.24 9.36 7.17
C SER A 333 -4.55 10.61 7.74
N CYS A 334 -3.31 10.88 7.36
CA CYS A 334 -2.54 12.00 7.89
C CYS A 334 -3.25 13.34 7.65
N LEU A 335 -3.12 14.26 8.62
CA LEU A 335 -3.71 15.60 8.58
C LEU A 335 -5.21 15.59 8.20
N ASN A 336 -5.95 14.71 8.84
CA ASN A 336 -7.39 14.53 8.60
C ASN A 336 -7.73 14.22 7.13
N ASN A 337 -7.10 13.18 6.58
CA ASN A 337 -7.27 12.77 5.18
C ASN A 337 -6.89 13.86 4.16
N ARG A 338 -5.81 14.59 4.41
CA ARG A 338 -5.35 15.68 3.55
C ARG A 338 -5.20 15.26 2.09
N LEU A 339 -4.74 14.04 1.85
CA LEU A 339 -4.60 13.49 0.49
C LEU A 339 -5.97 13.34 -0.20
N LEU A 340 -6.99 12.89 0.53
CA LEU A 340 -8.36 12.83 0.01
C LEU A 340 -8.88 14.23 -0.36
N SER A 341 -8.64 15.22 0.49
CA SER A 341 -9.01 16.61 0.17
C SER A 341 -8.38 17.07 -1.15
N GLY A 342 -7.12 16.69 -1.39
CA GLY A 342 -6.43 16.97 -2.65
C GLY A 342 -7.07 16.29 -3.86
N LEU A 343 -7.46 15.03 -3.73
CA LEU A 343 -8.16 14.30 -4.78
C LEU A 343 -9.53 14.92 -5.07
N GLU A 344 -10.34 15.16 -4.03
CA GLU A 344 -11.68 15.72 -4.16
C GLU A 344 -11.67 17.11 -4.83
N TRP A 345 -10.79 18.01 -4.39
CA TRP A 345 -10.69 19.37 -4.93
C TRP A 345 -10.29 19.37 -6.41
N ASN A 346 -9.23 18.63 -6.74
CA ASN A 346 -8.71 18.65 -8.10
C ASN A 346 -9.60 17.87 -9.07
N TYR A 347 -10.23 16.80 -8.63
CA TYR A 347 -11.21 16.09 -9.46
C TYR A 347 -12.48 16.93 -9.68
N ARG A 348 -13.00 17.63 -8.67
CA ARG A 348 -14.09 18.58 -8.85
C ARG A 348 -13.76 19.65 -9.88
N TYR A 349 -12.60 20.28 -9.76
CA TYR A 349 -12.17 21.32 -10.68
C TYR A 349 -12.08 20.83 -12.13
N ASN A 350 -11.57 19.65 -12.33
CA ASN A 350 -11.37 19.08 -13.67
C ASN A 350 -12.65 18.47 -14.24
N LEU A 351 -13.34 17.60 -13.51
CA LEU A 351 -14.52 16.87 -14.01
C LEU A 351 -15.71 17.78 -14.24
N SER A 352 -16.00 18.72 -13.36
CA SER A 352 -17.13 19.63 -13.55
C SER A 352 -17.02 20.50 -14.81
N LYS A 353 -15.84 20.57 -15.42
CA LYS A 353 -15.62 21.24 -16.71
C LYS A 353 -16.10 20.42 -17.90
N ILE A 354 -16.05 19.12 -17.79
CA ILE A 354 -16.29 18.20 -18.92
C ILE A 354 -17.57 17.38 -18.76
N GLN A 355 -18.10 17.31 -17.54
CA GLN A 355 -19.31 16.56 -17.25
C GLN A 355 -20.17 17.28 -16.21
N SER A 356 -21.49 17.35 -16.46
CA SER A 356 -22.46 17.84 -15.50
C SER A 356 -22.92 16.71 -14.58
N TYR A 357 -23.17 17.08 -13.34
CA TYR A 357 -23.76 16.22 -12.32
C TYR A 357 -25.01 16.88 -11.74
N GLU A 358 -25.93 16.13 -11.18
CA GLU A 358 -27.18 16.66 -10.64
C GLU A 358 -26.96 17.77 -9.61
N ASP A 359 -25.97 17.61 -8.77
CA ASP A 359 -25.55 18.55 -7.72
C ASP A 359 -24.46 19.55 -8.16
N GLN A 360 -23.94 19.43 -9.37
CA GLN A 360 -22.92 20.31 -9.94
C GLN A 360 -23.11 20.44 -11.46
N LYS A 361 -24.13 21.23 -11.83
CA LYS A 361 -24.54 21.40 -13.24
C LYS A 361 -23.57 22.24 -14.06
N GLU A 362 -23.01 23.26 -13.43
CA GLU A 362 -22.04 24.16 -14.06
C GLU A 362 -20.61 23.80 -13.66
N ALA A 363 -19.66 24.20 -14.49
CA ALA A 363 -18.25 24.07 -14.14
C ALA A 363 -17.95 24.81 -12.83
N TRP A 364 -17.28 24.13 -11.91
CA TRP A 364 -16.91 24.77 -10.66
C TRP A 364 -15.75 25.74 -10.84
N GLU A 365 -16.00 27.04 -10.63
CA GLU A 365 -15.03 28.10 -10.82
C GLU A 365 -14.64 28.73 -9.46
N PRO A 366 -13.51 28.28 -8.86
CA PRO A 366 -12.98 28.92 -7.67
C PRO A 366 -12.37 30.28 -8.04
N THR A 367 -13.13 31.35 -7.89
CA THR A 367 -12.74 32.70 -8.34
C THR A 367 -12.34 33.65 -7.19
N GLY A 368 -12.81 33.40 -5.98
CA GLY A 368 -12.44 34.19 -4.82
C GLY A 368 -11.08 33.75 -4.29
N PHE A 369 -10.23 34.70 -3.91
CA PHE A 369 -8.96 34.37 -3.24
C PHE A 369 -8.83 35.04 -1.87
N THR A 370 -8.06 34.42 -1.02
CA THR A 370 -7.71 34.92 0.30
C THR A 370 -6.30 34.49 0.68
N LYS A 371 -5.71 35.17 1.68
CA LYS A 371 -4.45 34.73 2.31
C LYS A 371 -4.69 34.01 3.63
N ASP A 372 -5.93 34.01 4.11
CA ASP A 372 -6.31 33.35 5.35
C ASP A 372 -6.87 31.94 5.05
N ALA A 373 -6.14 30.93 5.52
CA ALA A 373 -6.57 29.53 5.35
C ALA A 373 -7.92 29.22 6.04
N ASN A 374 -8.30 29.99 7.05
CA ASN A 374 -9.57 29.80 7.75
C ASN A 374 -10.79 30.26 6.93
N GLU A 375 -10.56 31.11 5.93
CA GLU A 375 -11.61 31.57 5.04
C GLU A 375 -11.88 30.65 3.85
N VAL A 376 -11.11 29.57 3.71
CA VAL A 376 -11.18 28.70 2.52
C VAL A 376 -11.79 27.37 2.89
N THR A 377 -12.91 27.05 2.27
CA THR A 377 -13.54 25.74 2.39
C THR A 377 -13.66 25.07 1.01
N PHE A 378 -13.90 23.78 1.00
CA PHE A 378 -14.14 23.05 -0.23
C PHE A 378 -15.37 23.59 -0.99
N GLU A 379 -16.38 24.11 -0.30
CA GLU A 379 -17.67 24.51 -0.85
C GLU A 379 -17.72 25.95 -1.34
N ASN A 380 -17.00 26.87 -0.69
CA ASN A 380 -17.19 28.30 -0.90
C ASN A 380 -16.55 28.87 -2.19
N GLY A 381 -15.86 28.04 -2.96
CA GLY A 381 -15.24 28.46 -4.23
C GLY A 381 -14.08 29.45 -4.08
N LYS A 382 -13.64 29.75 -2.86
CA LYS A 382 -12.43 30.53 -2.64
C LYS A 382 -11.20 29.65 -2.82
N PHE A 383 -10.10 30.24 -3.22
CA PHE A 383 -8.81 29.58 -3.19
C PHE A 383 -7.81 30.39 -2.36
N LEU A 384 -6.86 29.66 -1.78
CA LEU A 384 -5.80 30.26 -1.00
C LEU A 384 -4.72 30.82 -1.92
N GLN A 385 -4.40 32.09 -1.76
CA GLN A 385 -3.25 32.69 -2.43
C GLN A 385 -1.98 32.24 -1.71
N ILE A 386 -1.24 31.36 -2.35
CA ILE A 386 -0.08 30.74 -1.75
C ILE A 386 1.16 31.05 -2.56
N LYS A 387 2.22 31.38 -1.85
CA LYS A 387 3.53 31.44 -2.43
C LYS A 387 4.20 30.08 -2.33
N SER A 388 4.53 29.50 -3.46
CA SER A 388 5.30 28.27 -3.43
C SER A 388 6.65 28.56 -2.75
N ARG A 389 7.15 27.58 -2.03
CA ARG A 389 8.48 27.62 -1.42
C ARG A 389 9.57 27.99 -2.39
N SER A 390 9.41 27.53 -3.62
CA SER A 390 10.31 27.88 -4.70
C SER A 390 10.15 29.30 -5.21
N GLY A 391 9.15 30.05 -4.77
CA GLY A 391 8.79 31.32 -5.37
C GLY A 391 8.43 31.19 -6.87
N ARG A 392 8.37 29.97 -7.38
CA ARG A 392 8.19 29.70 -8.81
C ARG A 392 6.73 29.53 -9.21
N TRP A 393 5.95 28.94 -8.33
CA TRP A 393 4.53 28.71 -8.55
C TRP A 393 3.75 29.38 -7.41
N GLU A 394 3.11 30.48 -7.72
CA GLU A 394 2.25 31.17 -6.78
C GLU A 394 0.80 30.96 -7.19
N SER A 395 -0.02 30.53 -6.26
CA SER A 395 -1.45 30.38 -6.51
C SER A 395 -2.16 31.75 -6.42
N VAL A 396 -1.82 32.61 -7.35
CA VAL A 396 -2.50 33.91 -7.54
C VAL A 396 -3.80 33.77 -8.32
N SER A 397 -3.92 32.66 -9.06
CA SER A 397 -5.10 32.23 -9.77
C SER A 397 -4.98 30.74 -10.05
N ILE A 398 -6.10 30.04 -10.19
CA ILE A 398 -6.08 28.64 -10.59
C ILE A 398 -5.89 28.58 -12.12
N SER A 399 -4.91 27.82 -12.57
CA SER A 399 -4.62 27.70 -14.00
C SER A 399 -5.64 26.79 -14.71
N PRO A 400 -6.31 27.25 -15.76
CA PRO A 400 -7.17 26.42 -16.58
C PRO A 400 -6.40 25.56 -17.59
N HIS A 401 -5.10 25.69 -17.68
CA HIS A 401 -4.28 24.92 -18.63
C HIS A 401 -4.33 23.43 -18.32
N GLY A 402 -4.71 22.61 -19.30
CA GLY A 402 -4.91 21.17 -19.12
C GLY A 402 -6.16 20.78 -18.32
N ARG A 403 -7.06 21.72 -18.02
CA ARG A 403 -8.28 21.46 -17.28
C ARG A 403 -9.21 20.54 -18.06
N GLY A 404 -9.67 19.48 -17.42
CA GLY A 404 -10.49 18.44 -18.03
C GLY A 404 -9.69 17.33 -18.69
N ASP A 405 -8.39 17.45 -18.80
CA ASP A 405 -7.51 16.33 -19.16
C ASP A 405 -7.28 15.46 -17.92
N VAL A 406 -8.15 14.49 -17.75
CA VAL A 406 -8.12 13.57 -16.58
C VAL A 406 -7.46 12.23 -16.92
N SER A 407 -6.82 12.16 -18.06
CA SER A 407 -6.36 10.91 -18.66
C SER A 407 -5.18 10.22 -17.94
N GLY A 408 -4.44 10.91 -17.09
CA GLY A 408 -3.11 10.46 -16.63
C GLY A 408 -3.04 9.66 -15.32
N SER A 409 -4.13 9.13 -14.77
CA SER A 409 -4.11 8.64 -13.37
C SER A 409 -3.68 7.18 -13.15
N GLY A 410 -3.54 6.38 -14.19
CA GLY A 410 -3.17 4.96 -14.05
C GLY A 410 -4.01 4.21 -13.02
N GLY A 411 -3.38 3.37 -12.21
CA GLY A 411 -4.05 2.59 -11.16
C GLY A 411 -4.32 3.33 -9.85
N THR A 412 -3.83 4.55 -9.70
CA THR A 412 -3.86 5.28 -8.41
C THR A 412 -5.27 5.61 -7.91
N ARG A 413 -6.24 5.82 -8.80
CA ARG A 413 -7.64 6.00 -8.42
C ARG A 413 -8.22 4.78 -7.70
N GLU A 414 -7.87 3.60 -8.14
CA GLU A 414 -8.31 2.36 -7.50
C GLU A 414 -7.60 2.14 -6.15
N MET A 415 -6.32 2.54 -6.02
CA MET A 415 -5.62 2.56 -4.74
C MET A 415 -6.33 3.47 -3.73
N ALA A 416 -6.64 4.69 -4.13
CA ALA A 416 -7.32 5.65 -3.27
C ALA A 416 -8.72 5.17 -2.86
N LEU A 417 -9.52 4.64 -3.80
CA LEU A 417 -10.83 4.08 -3.50
C LEU A 417 -10.74 2.82 -2.63
N ALA A 418 -9.78 1.94 -2.89
CA ALA A 418 -9.54 0.77 -2.05
C ALA A 418 -9.30 1.17 -0.59
N HIS A 419 -8.58 2.28 -0.37
CA HIS A 419 -8.37 2.78 0.97
C HIS A 419 -9.62 3.49 1.52
N TYR A 420 -10.03 4.60 0.93
CA TYR A 420 -11.05 5.46 1.54
C TYR A 420 -12.44 4.83 1.58
N ALA A 421 -12.85 4.15 0.52
CA ALA A 421 -14.17 3.53 0.45
C ALA A 421 -14.25 2.18 1.17
N VAL A 422 -13.19 1.36 1.09
CA VAL A 422 -13.24 -0.03 1.58
C VAL A 422 -12.47 -0.19 2.89
N ARG A 423 -11.16 0.16 2.94
CA ARG A 423 -10.33 -0.04 4.13
C ARG A 423 -10.73 0.91 5.27
N ALA A 424 -10.94 2.19 4.97
CA ALA A 424 -11.35 3.20 5.96
C ALA A 424 -12.87 3.29 6.13
N GLY A 425 -13.65 2.69 5.22
CA GLY A 425 -15.11 2.67 5.31
C GLY A 425 -15.77 4.05 5.35
N LEU A 426 -15.16 5.05 4.68
CA LEU A 426 -15.73 6.39 4.67
C LEU A 426 -17.05 6.40 3.88
N PRO A 427 -18.02 7.25 4.28
CA PRO A 427 -19.24 7.41 3.53
C PRO A 427 -18.98 8.15 2.21
N LEU A 428 -19.80 7.86 1.19
CA LEU A 428 -19.62 8.33 -0.20
C LEU A 428 -19.44 9.84 -0.34
N GLU A 429 -20.14 10.62 0.49
CA GLU A 429 -20.04 12.09 0.51
C GLU A 429 -18.65 12.62 0.84
N LYS A 430 -17.76 11.79 1.40
CA LYS A 430 -16.37 12.15 1.67
C LYS A 430 -15.44 11.96 0.49
N TYR A 431 -15.83 11.11 -0.48
CA TYR A 431 -15.02 10.79 -1.67
C TYR A 431 -15.85 10.83 -2.96
N THR A 432 -16.81 11.71 -3.04
CA THR A 432 -17.76 11.84 -4.16
C THR A 432 -17.04 12.08 -5.48
N TRP A 433 -16.07 12.98 -5.54
CA TRP A 433 -15.37 13.31 -6.78
C TRP A 433 -14.33 12.25 -7.17
N LEU A 434 -13.74 11.59 -6.23
CA LEU A 434 -12.88 10.42 -6.49
C LEU A 434 -13.71 9.27 -7.10
N GLN A 435 -14.91 9.02 -6.59
CA GLN A 435 -15.83 8.04 -7.16
C GLN A 435 -16.26 8.43 -8.58
N ARG A 436 -16.68 9.67 -8.78
CA ARG A 436 -17.07 10.22 -10.08
C ARG A 436 -15.94 10.14 -11.10
N TYR A 437 -14.71 10.41 -10.66
CA TYR A 437 -13.55 10.31 -11.50
C TYR A 437 -13.34 8.88 -12.01
N ARG A 438 -13.41 7.88 -11.12
CA ARG A 438 -13.35 6.49 -11.53
C ARG A 438 -14.45 6.13 -12.51
N ASP A 439 -15.69 6.49 -12.20
CA ASP A 439 -16.85 6.14 -13.01
C ASP A 439 -16.77 6.78 -14.41
N TYR A 440 -16.39 8.05 -14.48
CA TYR A 440 -16.11 8.74 -15.74
C TYR A 440 -15.03 8.02 -16.57
N MET A 441 -13.94 7.61 -15.94
CA MET A 441 -12.86 6.92 -16.62
C MET A 441 -13.29 5.56 -17.15
N ILE A 442 -14.09 4.82 -16.40
CA ILE A 442 -14.62 3.52 -16.84
C ILE A 442 -15.60 3.70 -18.00
N GLU A 443 -16.48 4.67 -17.91
CA GLU A 443 -17.50 4.95 -18.94
C GLU A 443 -16.85 5.33 -20.28
N HIS A 444 -15.86 6.22 -20.24
CA HIS A 444 -15.28 6.79 -21.47
C HIS A 444 -14.12 5.98 -22.04
N TYR A 445 -13.40 5.25 -21.20
CA TYR A 445 -12.15 4.59 -21.57
C TYR A 445 -12.11 3.11 -21.21
N GLY A 446 -13.10 2.62 -20.49
CA GLY A 446 -13.15 1.26 -19.98
C GLY A 446 -12.17 1.02 -18.81
N CYS A 447 -12.28 -0.16 -18.23
CA CYS A 447 -11.30 -0.60 -17.24
C CYS A 447 -9.93 -0.77 -17.92
N GLU A 448 -8.90 -0.17 -17.36
CA GLU A 448 -7.49 -0.35 -17.76
C GLU A 448 -7.09 0.07 -19.17
N ASN A 449 -7.78 1.04 -19.75
CA ASN A 449 -7.30 1.63 -21.01
C ASN A 449 -5.90 2.28 -20.87
N TRP A 450 -5.55 2.70 -19.67
CA TRP A 450 -4.34 3.47 -19.39
C TRP A 450 -3.08 2.63 -19.25
N GLY A 451 -3.22 1.35 -18.99
CA GLY A 451 -2.09 0.43 -18.98
C GLY A 451 -1.42 0.28 -20.35
N ILE A 452 -2.13 0.66 -21.40
CA ILE A 452 -1.76 0.36 -22.79
C ILE A 452 -1.17 1.58 -23.53
N ALA A 453 -1.57 2.81 -23.15
CA ALA A 453 -1.15 3.99 -23.89
C ALA A 453 0.29 4.42 -23.56
N PRO A 454 1.16 4.57 -24.55
CA PRO A 454 2.44 5.22 -24.37
C PRO A 454 2.20 6.72 -24.19
N ASN A 455 2.08 7.15 -22.95
CA ASN A 455 2.05 8.57 -22.63
C ASN A 455 3.26 8.94 -21.76
N TRP A 456 3.36 10.18 -21.35
CA TRP A 456 4.45 10.73 -20.56
C TRP A 456 4.68 10.05 -19.21
N PHE A 457 3.77 9.16 -18.79
CA PHE A 457 3.71 8.54 -17.47
C PHE A 457 3.91 7.03 -17.55
N TYR A 458 4.94 6.57 -18.25
CA TYR A 458 5.35 5.16 -18.26
C TYR A 458 5.60 4.61 -16.86
N GLU A 459 5.87 5.50 -15.95
CA GLU A 459 6.14 5.24 -14.55
C GLU A 459 4.91 4.98 -13.69
N TRP A 460 3.70 5.08 -14.24
CA TRP A 460 2.49 4.75 -13.50
C TRP A 460 2.21 3.26 -13.55
N THR A 461 1.89 2.69 -12.36
CA THR A 461 1.31 1.35 -12.31
C THR A 461 -0.08 1.39 -12.93
N GLY A 462 -0.25 0.79 -14.08
CA GLY A 462 -1.57 0.52 -14.64
C GLY A 462 -2.27 -0.61 -13.90
N TRP A 463 -3.28 -1.17 -14.52
CA TRP A 463 -3.96 -2.38 -14.08
C TRP A 463 -4.65 -2.24 -12.71
N GLY A 464 -5.05 -1.01 -12.33
CA GLY A 464 -5.62 -0.74 -11.01
C GLY A 464 -6.90 -1.53 -10.72
N THR A 465 -7.71 -1.81 -11.73
CA THR A 465 -8.89 -2.65 -11.58
C THR A 465 -8.51 -4.07 -11.15
N LEU A 466 -7.53 -4.68 -11.82
CA LEU A 466 -7.04 -6.01 -11.45
C LEU A 466 -6.33 -5.98 -10.09
N THR A 467 -5.46 -4.99 -9.90
CA THR A 467 -4.46 -5.04 -8.83
C THR A 467 -4.94 -4.42 -7.53
N LYS A 468 -5.77 -3.37 -7.60
CA LYS A 468 -6.11 -2.54 -6.43
C LYS A 468 -7.59 -2.35 -6.17
N ARG A 469 -8.47 -2.64 -7.14
CA ARG A 469 -9.89 -2.54 -6.86
C ARG A 469 -10.28 -3.52 -5.77
N LEU A 470 -10.77 -2.97 -4.67
CA LEU A 470 -11.45 -3.71 -3.63
C LEU A 470 -12.95 -3.44 -3.78
N THR A 471 -13.73 -4.47 -3.58
CA THR A 471 -15.18 -4.39 -3.46
C THR A 471 -15.57 -5.04 -2.14
N PRO A 472 -16.65 -4.60 -1.49
CA PRO A 472 -17.22 -5.39 -0.42
C PRO A 472 -17.45 -6.82 -0.88
N TRP A 473 -17.18 -7.78 -0.02
CA TRP A 473 -17.40 -9.19 -0.33
C TRP A 473 -18.88 -9.44 -0.58
N MET A 474 -19.15 -10.08 -1.69
CA MET A 474 -20.52 -10.42 -2.10
C MET A 474 -20.67 -11.93 -2.23
N ALA A 475 -21.90 -12.40 -2.14
CA ALA A 475 -22.22 -13.81 -2.36
C ALA A 475 -21.68 -14.28 -3.72
N GLY A 476 -20.89 -15.37 -3.69
CA GLY A 476 -20.23 -15.94 -4.87
C GLY A 476 -18.85 -15.36 -5.20
N ASP A 477 -18.35 -14.44 -4.39
CA ASP A 477 -16.94 -14.04 -4.52
C ASP A 477 -16.01 -15.20 -4.12
N PRO A 478 -14.84 -15.29 -4.76
CA PRO A 478 -13.93 -16.41 -4.50
C PRO A 478 -13.35 -16.34 -3.09
N VAL A 479 -13.10 -17.50 -2.53
CA VAL A 479 -12.29 -17.63 -1.31
C VAL A 479 -10.86 -17.25 -1.63
N ILE A 480 -10.27 -16.38 -0.83
CA ILE A 480 -8.91 -15.90 -1.02
C ILE A 480 -8.01 -16.51 0.04
N PHE A 481 -6.84 -16.94 -0.39
CA PHE A 481 -5.79 -17.47 0.47
C PHE A 481 -4.55 -16.60 0.38
N SER A 482 -3.88 -16.39 1.50
CA SER A 482 -2.54 -15.85 1.56
C SER A 482 -1.61 -16.88 2.15
N SER A 483 -0.50 -17.17 1.45
CA SER A 483 0.45 -18.21 1.87
C SER A 483 -0.18 -19.59 2.10
N GLY A 484 -1.18 -19.95 1.29
CA GLY A 484 -1.94 -21.17 1.46
C GLY A 484 -2.97 -21.13 2.59
N LYS A 485 -3.19 -19.96 3.19
CA LYS A 485 -4.17 -19.73 4.26
C LYS A 485 -5.30 -18.86 3.76
N ARG A 486 -6.53 -19.20 4.13
CA ARG A 486 -7.70 -18.42 3.76
C ARG A 486 -7.67 -17.05 4.45
N ILE A 487 -7.82 -15.99 3.66
CA ILE A 487 -7.90 -14.63 4.17
C ILE A 487 -9.36 -14.17 4.21
N SER A 488 -10.14 -14.50 3.20
CA SER A 488 -11.53 -14.09 3.10
C SER A 488 -12.29 -14.95 2.11
N GLY A 489 -13.60 -14.83 2.08
CA GLY A 489 -14.47 -15.49 1.12
C GLY A 489 -15.84 -15.78 1.67
N ILE A 490 -16.75 -16.13 0.76
CA ILE A 490 -18.12 -16.51 1.06
C ILE A 490 -18.24 -18.04 0.95
N HIS A 491 -18.77 -18.64 2.02
CA HIS A 491 -19.01 -20.08 2.02
C HIS A 491 -20.27 -20.42 1.22
N LEU A 492 -20.20 -21.45 0.40
CA LEU A 492 -21.35 -21.93 -0.34
C LEU A 492 -22.11 -22.96 0.49
N LEU A 493 -23.43 -22.84 0.53
CA LEU A 493 -24.32 -23.82 1.15
C LEU A 493 -25.11 -24.60 0.09
N PRO A 494 -25.48 -25.86 0.35
CA PRO A 494 -24.99 -26.68 1.45
C PRO A 494 -23.48 -26.94 1.35
N GLY A 495 -22.78 -27.05 2.48
CA GLY A 495 -21.32 -27.16 2.47
C GLY A 495 -20.68 -27.30 3.84
N THR A 496 -19.36 -27.27 3.85
CA THR A 496 -18.53 -27.38 5.04
C THR A 496 -17.71 -26.11 5.20
N ILE A 497 -17.69 -25.57 6.40
CA ILE A 497 -16.95 -24.36 6.79
C ILE A 497 -15.96 -24.76 7.88
N GLN A 498 -14.69 -24.39 7.76
CA GLN A 498 -13.76 -24.53 8.89
C GLN A 498 -14.09 -23.47 9.95
N ALA A 499 -14.17 -23.83 11.23
CA ALA A 499 -14.47 -22.87 12.28
C ALA A 499 -13.43 -21.74 12.36
N ALA A 500 -12.20 -22.00 11.96
CA ALA A 500 -11.12 -20.99 11.85
C ALA A 500 -11.32 -19.99 10.70
N ASP A 501 -12.23 -20.26 9.77
CA ASP A 501 -12.48 -19.44 8.58
C ASP A 501 -13.64 -18.46 8.78
N TYR A 502 -13.74 -17.87 9.98
CA TYR A 502 -14.69 -16.79 10.26
C TYR A 502 -14.35 -15.53 9.45
N ASP A 503 -15.33 -14.65 9.30
CA ASP A 503 -15.21 -13.46 8.43
C ASP A 503 -14.12 -12.50 8.88
N TYR A 504 -13.58 -11.72 7.92
CA TYR A 504 -12.79 -10.53 8.17
C TYR A 504 -13.66 -9.29 8.13
N TYR A 505 -13.38 -8.31 8.98
CA TYR A 505 -13.97 -6.99 8.86
C TYR A 505 -13.19 -6.15 7.85
N SER A 506 -11.87 -6.18 7.98
CA SER A 506 -10.92 -5.52 7.09
C SER A 506 -9.64 -6.36 7.05
N LEU A 507 -8.90 -6.30 5.95
CA LEU A 507 -7.61 -7.00 5.82
C LEU A 507 -6.50 -6.39 6.69
N SER A 508 -6.72 -5.18 7.22
CA SER A 508 -5.73 -4.41 7.97
C SER A 508 -6.20 -3.98 9.35
N GLU A 509 -7.47 -4.14 9.68
CA GLU A 509 -8.04 -3.71 10.94
C GLU A 509 -8.47 -4.89 11.80
N ASN A 510 -8.45 -4.68 13.11
CA ASN A 510 -8.92 -5.66 14.06
C ASN A 510 -10.42 -5.94 13.84
N SER A 511 -10.75 -7.18 13.58
CA SER A 511 -12.11 -7.65 13.34
C SER A 511 -12.92 -7.87 14.63
N GLU A 512 -12.34 -7.63 15.82
CA GLU A 512 -12.97 -7.76 17.12
C GLU A 512 -14.22 -6.87 17.25
N GLY A 513 -15.32 -7.45 17.71
CA GLY A 513 -16.61 -6.77 17.81
C GLY A 513 -17.39 -6.63 16.51
N HIS A 514 -16.75 -6.86 15.36
CA HIS A 514 -17.36 -6.80 14.03
C HIS A 514 -17.70 -8.19 13.49
N THR A 515 -16.71 -9.05 13.34
CA THR A 515 -16.88 -10.38 12.77
C THR A 515 -16.57 -11.51 13.75
N TYR A 516 -16.01 -11.20 14.87
CA TYR A 516 -15.88 -12.10 16.01
C TYR A 516 -15.85 -11.32 17.33
N HIS A 517 -15.99 -12.03 18.42
CA HIS A 517 -15.75 -11.54 19.78
C HIS A 517 -14.98 -12.58 20.57
N ASN A 518 -13.88 -12.17 21.17
CA ASN A 518 -13.02 -12.99 22.01
C ASN A 518 -12.94 -12.41 23.43
N VAL A 519 -13.19 -13.22 24.43
CA VAL A 519 -13.19 -12.82 25.84
C VAL A 519 -11.79 -12.88 26.45
N GLY A 520 -10.94 -13.76 25.93
CA GLY A 520 -9.61 -14.03 26.46
C GLY A 520 -8.52 -13.05 26.08
N VAL A 521 -7.27 -13.40 26.38
CA VAL A 521 -6.08 -12.60 26.05
C VAL A 521 -5.78 -12.74 24.55
N LYS A 522 -5.74 -11.63 23.84
CA LYS A 522 -5.47 -11.57 22.41
C LYS A 522 -4.06 -12.09 22.08
N ARG A 523 -3.98 -13.20 21.35
CA ARG A 523 -2.74 -13.76 20.82
C ARG A 523 -2.92 -13.96 19.33
N GLY A 524 -2.38 -13.06 18.52
CA GLY A 524 -2.35 -13.26 17.07
C GLY A 524 -1.69 -14.60 16.72
N ASN A 525 -2.08 -15.17 15.60
CA ASN A 525 -1.50 -16.41 15.08
C ASN A 525 -1.19 -16.27 13.58
N GLU A 526 -0.38 -17.19 13.06
CA GLU A 526 0.01 -17.14 11.67
C GLU A 526 -1.15 -17.31 10.67
N TYR A 527 -2.23 -18.00 11.08
CA TYR A 527 -3.38 -18.23 10.21
C TYR A 527 -4.27 -17.00 10.07
N ARG A 528 -4.47 -16.29 11.18
CA ARG A 528 -5.32 -15.10 11.31
C ARG A 528 -4.53 -13.96 11.97
N PRO A 529 -3.72 -13.23 11.20
CA PRO A 529 -2.92 -12.13 11.76
C PRO A 529 -3.77 -10.94 12.23
N ASP A 530 -5.00 -10.79 11.70
CA ASP A 530 -5.99 -9.78 12.09
C ASP A 530 -6.78 -10.14 13.33
N GLY A 531 -6.74 -11.40 13.74
CA GLY A 531 -7.65 -11.97 14.73
C GLY A 531 -6.97 -12.32 16.03
N ALA A 532 -7.79 -12.38 17.07
CA ALA A 532 -7.40 -12.79 18.40
C ALA A 532 -8.11 -14.06 18.88
N VAL A 533 -8.91 -14.70 18.04
CA VAL A 533 -9.44 -16.04 18.34
C VAL A 533 -8.26 -17.02 18.30
N GLU A 534 -8.09 -17.77 19.37
CA GLU A 534 -7.01 -18.74 19.48
C GLU A 534 -7.23 -19.90 18.53
N LEU A 535 -6.23 -20.11 17.66
CA LEU A 535 -6.24 -21.19 16.69
C LEU A 535 -5.09 -22.16 16.94
N LYS A 536 -5.35 -23.43 16.75
CA LYS A 536 -4.35 -24.49 16.84
C LYS A 536 -4.32 -25.31 15.56
N ASN A 537 -3.13 -25.57 15.04
CA ASN A 537 -2.96 -26.48 13.91
C ASN A 537 -3.01 -27.93 14.40
N ILE A 538 -3.93 -28.73 13.86
CA ILE A 538 -4.06 -30.16 14.14
C ILE A 538 -4.16 -30.89 12.79
N GLY A 539 -3.11 -31.61 12.42
CA GLY A 539 -3.11 -32.46 11.22
C GLY A 539 -3.32 -31.68 9.92
N ASN A 540 -2.70 -30.49 9.79
CA ASN A 540 -2.82 -29.56 8.68
C ASN A 540 -4.13 -28.74 8.62
N GLU A 541 -5.01 -28.87 9.58
CA GLU A 541 -6.20 -28.03 9.70
C GLU A 541 -6.10 -27.12 10.94
N TYR A 542 -6.61 -25.91 10.83
CA TYR A 542 -6.72 -25.00 11.98
C TYR A 542 -8.07 -25.17 12.65
N VAL A 543 -8.05 -25.29 13.96
CA VAL A 543 -9.24 -25.41 14.80
C VAL A 543 -9.26 -24.28 15.82
N VAL A 544 -10.46 -23.83 16.21
CA VAL A 544 -10.63 -22.84 17.27
C VAL A 544 -10.41 -23.53 18.60
N THR A 545 -9.63 -22.92 19.49
CA THR A 545 -9.27 -23.45 20.82
C THR A 545 -9.30 -22.36 21.88
N GLN A 546 -9.16 -22.73 23.14
CA GLN A 546 -9.19 -21.82 24.30
C GLN A 546 -10.44 -20.93 24.30
N VAL A 547 -11.55 -21.51 23.93
CA VAL A 547 -12.85 -20.83 23.79
C VAL A 547 -13.44 -20.55 25.15
N GLU A 548 -14.00 -19.35 25.32
CA GLU A 548 -14.66 -18.91 26.55
C GLU A 548 -16.16 -18.62 26.34
N ASP A 549 -16.89 -18.53 27.45
CA ASP A 549 -18.32 -18.20 27.45
C ASP A 549 -18.56 -16.81 26.86
N GLY A 550 -19.51 -16.70 25.93
CA GLY A 550 -19.87 -15.43 25.28
C GLY A 550 -19.14 -15.14 23.98
N GLU A 551 -18.11 -15.90 23.61
CA GLU A 551 -17.43 -15.74 22.34
C GLU A 551 -18.33 -16.07 21.16
N TRP A 552 -18.10 -15.39 20.05
CA TRP A 552 -18.82 -15.64 18.81
C TRP A 552 -17.97 -15.33 17.56
N MET A 553 -18.34 -15.99 16.46
CA MET A 553 -17.72 -15.82 15.14
C MET A 553 -18.79 -15.77 14.05
N ASN A 554 -18.62 -14.89 13.08
CA ASN A 554 -19.50 -14.74 11.93
C ASN A 554 -18.92 -15.46 10.70
N TYR A 555 -19.82 -15.99 9.87
CA TYR A 555 -19.50 -16.65 8.60
C TYR A 555 -20.48 -16.19 7.54
N THR A 556 -20.01 -15.44 6.55
CA THR A 556 -20.84 -15.07 5.40
C THR A 556 -21.02 -16.27 4.49
N VAL A 557 -22.27 -16.58 4.17
CA VAL A 557 -22.64 -17.73 3.34
C VAL A 557 -23.51 -17.31 2.15
N LYS A 558 -23.43 -18.07 1.06
CA LYS A 558 -24.36 -18.01 -0.07
C LYS A 558 -25.31 -19.17 -0.01
N VAL A 559 -26.59 -18.87 0.12
CA VAL A 559 -27.69 -19.82 0.11
C VAL A 559 -28.25 -19.90 -1.31
N PRO A 560 -28.18 -21.06 -1.98
CA PRO A 560 -28.61 -21.19 -3.39
C PRO A 560 -30.12 -21.19 -3.55
N SER A 561 -30.86 -21.68 -2.58
CA SER A 561 -32.31 -21.81 -2.62
C SER A 561 -32.92 -21.63 -1.23
N VAL A 562 -34.13 -21.09 -1.18
CA VAL A 562 -34.90 -21.04 0.07
C VAL A 562 -35.12 -22.47 0.60
N GLY A 563 -34.92 -22.66 1.90
CA GLY A 563 -35.11 -23.97 2.49
C GLY A 563 -34.73 -24.05 3.96
N THR A 564 -34.92 -25.24 4.55
CA THR A 564 -34.46 -25.54 5.90
C THR A 564 -33.10 -26.22 5.83
N TYR A 565 -32.14 -25.64 6.52
CA TYR A 565 -30.75 -26.11 6.56
C TYR A 565 -30.43 -26.61 7.96
N THR A 566 -29.97 -27.85 8.06
CA THR A 566 -29.51 -28.44 9.33
C THR A 566 -28.03 -28.14 9.51
N VAL A 567 -27.69 -27.61 10.68
CA VAL A 567 -26.33 -27.23 11.07
C VAL A 567 -25.75 -28.30 11.99
N TYR A 568 -24.55 -28.74 11.68
CA TYR A 568 -23.75 -29.65 12.50
C TYR A 568 -22.41 -29.00 12.82
N ILE A 569 -21.82 -29.35 13.96
CA ILE A 569 -20.46 -28.96 14.30
C ILE A 569 -19.60 -30.16 14.66
N THR A 570 -18.35 -30.18 14.21
CA THR A 570 -17.33 -31.10 14.72
C THR A 570 -16.57 -30.46 15.86
N TYR A 571 -16.46 -31.16 16.98
CA TYR A 571 -15.84 -30.64 18.18
C TYR A 571 -15.14 -31.72 19.01
N GLN A 572 -14.31 -31.29 19.95
CA GLN A 572 -13.81 -32.04 21.09
C GLN A 572 -13.99 -31.19 22.34
N SER A 573 -14.33 -31.79 23.51
CA SER A 573 -14.40 -31.12 24.78
C SER A 573 -14.27 -32.10 25.92
N ARG A 574 -13.55 -31.77 26.97
CA ARG A 574 -13.44 -32.64 28.15
C ARG A 574 -14.67 -32.64 29.03
N THR A 575 -15.39 -31.55 29.03
CA THR A 575 -16.66 -31.40 29.76
C THR A 575 -17.75 -30.97 28.80
N LYS A 576 -18.97 -30.89 29.30
CA LYS A 576 -20.12 -30.40 28.52
C LYS A 576 -19.88 -28.98 28.03
N SER A 577 -20.34 -28.67 26.83
CA SER A 577 -20.36 -27.34 26.23
C SER A 577 -21.76 -27.03 25.69
N ALA A 578 -22.01 -25.77 25.29
CA ALA A 578 -23.27 -25.39 24.65
C ALA A 578 -23.02 -24.29 23.60
N LEU A 579 -23.60 -24.48 22.41
CA LEU A 579 -23.48 -23.57 21.28
C LEU A 579 -24.85 -23.22 20.70
N SER A 580 -24.91 -22.11 19.97
CA SER A 580 -26.03 -21.78 19.07
C SER A 580 -25.50 -21.22 17.77
N VAL A 581 -26.28 -21.34 16.68
CA VAL A 581 -26.03 -20.69 15.39
C VAL A 581 -27.26 -19.87 15.03
N ALA A 582 -27.05 -18.57 14.79
CA ALA A 582 -28.10 -17.66 14.36
C ALA A 582 -27.79 -17.10 12.97
N SER A 583 -28.81 -16.74 12.22
CA SER A 583 -28.72 -16.07 10.93
C SER A 583 -29.17 -14.61 11.08
N ASP A 584 -28.54 -13.69 10.35
CA ASP A 584 -28.99 -12.30 10.20
C ASP A 584 -30.36 -12.17 9.52
N GLN A 585 -30.89 -13.27 8.98
CA GLN A 585 -32.26 -13.39 8.47
C GLN A 585 -33.31 -13.69 9.57
N GLY A 586 -32.88 -13.66 10.85
CA GLY A 586 -33.77 -13.78 12.01
C GLY A 586 -34.12 -15.21 12.42
N THR A 587 -33.39 -16.23 11.95
CA THR A 587 -33.52 -17.61 12.38
C THR A 587 -32.37 -18.04 13.30
N ASP A 588 -32.66 -18.90 14.28
CA ASP A 588 -31.72 -19.38 15.31
C ASP A 588 -31.97 -20.87 15.57
N THR A 589 -30.89 -21.63 15.74
CA THR A 589 -30.98 -23.07 16.09
C THR A 589 -31.45 -23.33 17.52
N GLY A 590 -31.48 -22.30 18.34
CA GLY A 590 -31.54 -22.46 19.80
C GLY A 590 -30.20 -22.93 20.39
N THR A 591 -30.10 -22.92 21.70
CA THR A 591 -28.89 -23.39 22.39
C THR A 591 -28.90 -24.92 22.48
N THR A 592 -27.87 -25.55 21.90
CA THR A 592 -27.70 -27.00 21.88
C THR A 592 -26.53 -27.41 22.73
N SER A 593 -26.78 -28.42 23.59
CA SER A 593 -25.77 -29.00 24.47
C SER A 593 -24.89 -29.99 23.69
N LEU A 594 -23.59 -29.85 23.89
CA LEU A 594 -22.54 -30.74 23.36
C LEU A 594 -22.03 -31.62 24.54
N PRO A 595 -22.26 -32.93 24.54
CA PRO A 595 -21.67 -33.80 25.53
C PRO A 595 -20.14 -33.78 25.51
N ALA A 596 -19.52 -34.15 26.64
CA ALA A 596 -18.07 -34.37 26.66
C ALA A 596 -17.65 -35.43 25.63
N SER A 597 -16.63 -35.11 24.84
CA SER A 597 -16.03 -36.04 23.87
C SER A 597 -14.54 -35.81 23.75
N LYS A 598 -13.75 -36.88 23.96
CA LYS A 598 -12.29 -36.88 23.78
C LYS A 598 -11.88 -37.11 22.33
N GLN A 599 -12.82 -37.46 21.47
CA GLN A 599 -12.59 -37.66 20.03
C GLN A 599 -13.40 -36.65 19.23
N TRP A 600 -12.97 -36.37 18.02
CA TRP A 600 -13.72 -35.54 17.09
C TRP A 600 -15.12 -36.13 16.87
N THR A 601 -16.13 -35.38 17.24
CA THR A 601 -17.53 -35.79 17.17
C THR A 601 -18.33 -34.75 16.42
N GLU A 602 -19.11 -35.20 15.43
CA GLU A 602 -20.11 -34.37 14.75
C GLU A 602 -21.42 -34.37 15.59
N LYS A 603 -21.93 -33.19 15.86
CA LYS A 603 -23.22 -33.03 16.59
C LYS A 603 -24.12 -32.06 15.83
N GLU A 604 -25.36 -32.44 15.67
CA GLU A 604 -26.41 -31.54 15.19
C GLU A 604 -26.67 -30.44 16.21
N ILE A 605 -26.63 -29.17 15.72
CA ILE A 605 -26.90 -27.98 16.51
C ILE A 605 -28.34 -27.53 16.36
N GLY A 606 -28.96 -27.76 15.22
CA GLY A 606 -30.36 -27.45 14.92
C GLY A 606 -30.57 -27.03 13.48
N CYS A 607 -31.70 -26.42 13.21
CA CYS A 607 -32.07 -26.05 11.84
C CYS A 607 -32.27 -24.54 11.71
N LEU A 608 -31.92 -24.01 10.54
CA LEU A 608 -32.17 -22.63 10.13
C LEU A 608 -33.06 -22.60 8.89
N SER A 609 -34.08 -21.75 8.90
CA SER A 609 -34.83 -21.44 7.68
C SER A 609 -34.15 -20.28 6.98
N LEU A 610 -33.54 -20.54 5.80
CA LEU A 610 -32.75 -19.56 5.08
C LEU A 610 -33.40 -19.21 3.74
N SER A 611 -33.42 -17.93 3.39
CA SER A 611 -33.78 -17.43 2.06
C SER A 611 -32.58 -17.51 1.12
N ALA A 612 -32.86 -17.62 -0.17
CA ALA A 612 -31.81 -17.57 -1.18
C ALA A 612 -31.08 -16.21 -1.17
N GLY A 613 -29.76 -16.24 -1.39
CA GLY A 613 -28.91 -15.05 -1.38
C GLY A 613 -27.79 -15.14 -0.35
N ALA A 614 -27.16 -14.02 -0.06
CA ALA A 614 -26.15 -13.92 0.98
C ALA A 614 -26.80 -13.76 2.35
N CYS A 615 -26.24 -14.42 3.36
CA CYS A 615 -26.55 -14.14 4.75
C CYS A 615 -25.34 -14.41 5.65
N VAL A 616 -25.39 -13.94 6.90
CA VAL A 616 -24.35 -14.15 7.90
C VAL A 616 -24.85 -15.14 8.94
N LEU A 617 -24.09 -16.21 9.12
CA LEU A 617 -24.30 -17.16 10.22
C LEU A 617 -23.37 -16.77 11.37
N ARG A 618 -23.92 -16.64 12.59
CA ARG A 618 -23.16 -16.42 13.82
C ARG A 618 -23.13 -17.66 14.66
N LEU A 619 -21.96 -18.26 14.84
CA LEU A 619 -21.72 -19.28 15.86
C LEU A 619 -21.42 -18.60 17.19
N SER A 620 -22.19 -18.90 18.21
CA SER A 620 -22.02 -18.35 19.55
C SER A 620 -21.76 -19.46 20.56
N VAL A 621 -20.78 -19.26 21.45
CA VAL A 621 -20.46 -20.13 22.57
C VAL A 621 -21.28 -19.68 23.77
N LYS A 622 -22.16 -20.52 24.24
CA LYS A 622 -23.02 -20.25 25.39
C LYS A 622 -22.46 -20.82 26.70
N GLU A 623 -21.77 -21.94 26.61
CA GLU A 623 -21.06 -22.60 27.70
C GLU A 623 -19.81 -23.28 27.07
N ALA A 624 -18.63 -22.85 27.44
CA ALA A 624 -17.38 -23.44 27.01
C ALA A 624 -16.95 -24.53 27.98
N GLY A 625 -16.88 -25.75 27.50
CA GLY A 625 -16.33 -26.87 28.29
C GLY A 625 -14.80 -26.83 28.31
N GLU A 626 -14.23 -27.55 29.28
CA GLU A 626 -12.78 -27.66 29.43
C GLU A 626 -12.13 -28.17 28.12
N ASN A 627 -11.18 -27.43 27.59
CA ASN A 627 -10.48 -27.71 26.32
C ASN A 627 -11.44 -27.92 25.14
N LEU A 628 -12.46 -27.08 25.02
CA LEU A 628 -13.31 -27.07 23.83
C LEU A 628 -12.48 -26.72 22.58
N LEU A 629 -12.55 -27.59 21.57
CA LEU A 629 -12.00 -27.41 20.24
C LEU A 629 -13.16 -27.42 19.24
N LEU A 630 -13.22 -26.43 18.36
CA LEU A 630 -14.21 -26.35 17.28
C LEU A 630 -13.50 -26.56 15.94
N GLY A 631 -13.95 -27.56 15.19
CA GLY A 631 -13.34 -27.96 13.92
C GLY A 631 -14.09 -27.44 12.71
N LYS A 632 -15.18 -28.10 12.33
CA LYS A 632 -15.94 -27.81 11.10
C LYS A 632 -17.42 -27.55 11.42
N ILE A 633 -18.02 -26.66 10.66
CA ILE A 633 -19.46 -26.41 10.62
C ILE A 633 -19.97 -27.03 9.31
N HIS A 634 -20.83 -28.03 9.38
CA HIS A 634 -21.48 -28.62 8.22
C HIS A 634 -22.92 -28.10 8.15
N VAL A 635 -23.30 -27.57 7.01
CA VAL A 635 -24.65 -27.07 6.76
C VAL A 635 -25.25 -27.85 5.60
N ARG A 636 -26.36 -28.57 5.86
CA ARG A 636 -27.00 -29.49 4.92
C ARG A 636 -28.44 -29.06 4.65
N LEU A 637 -28.84 -29.03 3.38
CA LEU A 637 -30.23 -28.78 3.01
C LEU A 637 -31.08 -30.01 3.37
N GLN A 638 -32.21 -29.78 4.07
CA GLN A 638 -33.12 -30.87 4.38
C GLN A 638 -33.78 -31.42 3.11
N GLY A 639 -33.83 -32.73 2.97
CA GLY A 639 -34.40 -33.41 1.80
C GLY A 639 -33.38 -33.79 0.72
N GLU A 640 -32.13 -33.35 0.81
CA GLU A 640 -31.06 -33.87 -0.06
C GLU A 640 -30.64 -35.27 0.39
N LYS A 641 -30.84 -36.27 -0.48
CA LYS A 641 -30.35 -37.63 -0.21
C LYS A 641 -28.82 -37.60 -0.23
N LYS A 642 -28.18 -38.19 0.81
CA LYS A 642 -26.74 -38.46 0.76
C LYS A 642 -26.38 -39.14 -0.57
N LYS A 643 -25.59 -38.46 -1.39
CA LYS A 643 -24.90 -39.07 -2.53
C LYS A 643 -23.72 -39.90 -2.08
#